data_f3162e46a3c9f416dad7c229e18bee65
#
_entry.id   f3162e46a3c9f416dad7c229e18bee65
#
_cell.length_a   1.000
_cell.length_b   1.000
_cell.length_c   1.000
_cell.angle_alpha   90.00
_cell.angle_beta   90.00
_cell.angle_gamma   90.00
#
_symmetry.space_group_name_H-M   'P 1'
#
loop_
_entity.id
_entity.type
_entity.pdbx_description
1 polymer ?
#
loop_
_entity_poly.entity_id
_entity_poly.type
_entity_poly.pdbx_seq_one_letter_code
_entity_poly.pdbx_strand_id
1 'polypeptide(L)'
;MSRLIGVGVGPGDPELVTVKAVRVLREADVVLVPVLAASAEPGRAETIIRAYVAADRVRRLEFALNETGGVTPRRAAAWQAAAAAVADEFAAGAATVAFGTLGDPNLYSTFSYLAQAVREIVPEVTVETVAGITAMQDLASRAGVSLAEGTEPVTLVPLNGGAGALDQALARGGTVVGYKVGAAASPAAAVLRDRLQAAGRLEAAVIGARLGLPGELIAPAAELLRPPAPALEFDESDSLLDRSSRESLSTESPAPSKADIPDIPYLSTLIVPALRAAGIGSGLTAGPRAEQSATEAPPGPEVTATPPAAPHPNHDDVTSPWSGPPQCHIVVVEGPGEVEGPGEVEGPGEEGPGEGARQRAEGTAAGDGSEPKGRVVFVGAGPGAPDLLTERGARAIAAADIVIWASSLVDQRVLAHARADAEIVDSAQLPMEGVLPYYQRAAREKLAVARVHSGDPSLWGAVQEQLERCHELGLDTEIVPGVSSFTAVAARIERELTIPAVAQSVILTRLGGGKTPMPPGEQVREFARHGTTMALFLSAARSGQLQEELLQGGYPNDTPCVVAYQVTWPDELIIHTVLDNLAAVIKERKLWKHTLVLVGPALAATGSRSHLYHPGHFHGYRKAEPQARKQLRERDRS
;
A
#
# COMPACT_ATOMS: atom_id res chain seq x y z
N MET A 1 -7.11 14.48 28.24
CA MET A 1 -7.86 14.39 26.95
C MET A 1 -7.77 12.96 26.46
N SER A 2 -8.89 12.36 26.08
CA SER A 2 -8.94 10.98 25.58
C SER A 2 -8.43 10.90 24.12
N ARG A 3 -7.48 10.01 23.85
CA ARG A 3 -6.90 9.82 22.50
C ARG A 3 -7.12 8.38 22.03
N LEU A 4 -7.72 8.21 20.86
CA LEU A 4 -7.84 6.92 20.16
C LEU A 4 -6.92 6.93 18.93
N ILE A 5 -5.97 6.03 18.88
CA ILE A 5 -4.96 5.98 17.81
C ILE A 5 -5.09 4.69 17.03
N GLY A 6 -5.43 4.78 15.74
CA GLY A 6 -5.37 3.66 14.81
C GLY A 6 -3.93 3.43 14.35
N VAL A 7 -3.37 2.26 14.64
CA VAL A 7 -1.97 1.94 14.36
C VAL A 7 -1.87 0.86 13.30
N GLY A 8 -1.28 1.20 12.15
CA GLY A 8 -0.95 0.23 11.11
C GLY A 8 0.24 -0.63 11.56
N VAL A 9 0.01 -1.95 11.70
CA VAL A 9 1.06 -2.86 12.15
C VAL A 9 1.69 -3.67 11.01
N GLY A 10 1.48 -3.25 9.78
CA GLY A 10 2.00 -3.96 8.62
C GLY A 10 1.23 -5.24 8.28
N PRO A 11 1.62 -5.96 7.22
CA PRO A 11 0.84 -7.08 6.68
C PRO A 11 1.03 -8.40 7.42
N GLY A 12 2.13 -8.56 8.19
CA GLY A 12 2.40 -9.81 8.91
C GLY A 12 3.75 -9.87 9.62
N ASP A 13 4.79 -9.39 8.97
CA ASP A 13 6.15 -9.39 9.52
C ASP A 13 6.31 -8.28 10.58
N PRO A 14 6.66 -8.62 11.84
CA PRO A 14 6.89 -7.62 12.87
C PRO A 14 7.94 -6.57 12.49
N GLU A 15 8.96 -6.92 11.74
CA GLU A 15 10.01 -5.98 11.35
C GLU A 15 9.54 -4.92 10.34
N LEU A 16 8.35 -5.08 9.73
CA LEU A 16 7.73 -4.09 8.86
C LEU A 16 6.82 -3.10 9.61
N VAL A 17 6.78 -3.16 10.94
CA VAL A 17 6.17 -2.12 11.77
C VAL A 17 7.07 -0.89 11.78
N THR A 18 6.48 0.32 11.67
CA THR A 18 7.26 1.56 11.69
C THR A 18 7.75 1.86 13.11
N VAL A 19 8.89 2.53 13.22
CA VAL A 19 9.45 2.99 14.52
C VAL A 19 8.40 3.82 15.28
N LYS A 20 7.64 4.68 14.60
CA LYS A 20 6.53 5.44 15.18
C LYS A 20 5.43 4.53 15.75
N ALA A 21 5.02 3.52 15.00
CA ALA A 21 3.99 2.58 15.44
C ALA A 21 4.44 1.82 16.70
N VAL A 22 5.70 1.33 16.73
CA VAL A 22 6.28 0.67 17.91
C VAL A 22 6.25 1.59 19.13
N ARG A 23 6.66 2.86 18.96
CA ARG A 23 6.64 3.84 20.03
C ARG A 23 5.21 4.07 20.55
N VAL A 24 4.24 4.33 19.66
CA VAL A 24 2.84 4.57 20.04
C VAL A 24 2.24 3.37 20.77
N LEU A 25 2.49 2.15 20.29
CA LEU A 25 2.02 0.92 20.94
C LEU A 25 2.61 0.73 22.34
N ARG A 26 3.88 1.12 22.55
CA ARG A 26 4.54 1.06 23.86
C ARG A 26 4.06 2.11 24.82
N GLU A 27 3.75 3.32 24.36
CA GLU A 27 3.31 4.46 25.15
C GLU A 27 1.82 4.42 25.50
N ALA A 28 0.97 3.75 24.69
CA ALA A 28 -0.47 3.65 24.93
C ALA A 28 -0.78 2.94 26.27
N ASP A 29 -1.79 3.41 26.99
CA ASP A 29 -2.25 2.79 28.24
C ASP A 29 -2.85 1.40 27.98
N VAL A 30 -3.59 1.27 26.87
CA VAL A 30 -4.25 0.04 26.43
C VAL A 30 -4.05 -0.15 24.94
N VAL A 31 -3.74 -1.37 24.52
CA VAL A 31 -3.65 -1.76 23.11
C VAL A 31 -4.78 -2.73 22.78
N LEU A 32 -5.63 -2.35 21.83
CA LEU A 32 -6.76 -3.13 21.36
C LEU A 32 -6.48 -3.78 20.02
N VAL A 33 -6.93 -5.01 19.83
CA VAL A 33 -6.77 -5.75 18.57
C VAL A 33 -8.08 -6.37 18.13
N PRO A 34 -8.41 -6.32 16.81
CA PRO A 34 -9.61 -6.95 16.30
C PRO A 34 -9.42 -8.48 16.19
N VAL A 35 -10.42 -9.23 16.67
CA VAL A 35 -10.48 -10.69 16.54
C VAL A 35 -11.83 -11.13 15.95
N LEU A 36 -11.87 -12.31 15.34
CA LEU A 36 -13.10 -12.89 14.75
C LEU A 36 -14.10 -13.33 15.82
N ALA A 37 -13.59 -13.89 16.90
CA ALA A 37 -14.30 -14.36 18.08
C ALA A 37 -13.31 -14.36 19.25
N ALA A 38 -13.78 -14.56 20.47
CA ALA A 38 -12.93 -14.76 21.66
C ALA A 38 -12.11 -16.07 21.55
N SER A 39 -11.47 -16.28 20.41
CA SER A 39 -10.62 -17.43 20.09
C SER A 39 -9.46 -17.55 21.06
N ALA A 40 -9.05 -18.77 21.40
CA ALA A 40 -7.88 -19.03 22.23
C ALA A 40 -6.56 -18.66 21.53
N GLU A 41 -6.52 -18.65 20.18
CA GLU A 41 -5.33 -18.33 19.41
C GLU A 41 -5.21 -16.82 19.11
N PRO A 42 -4.01 -16.25 19.18
CA PRO A 42 -3.76 -14.86 18.80
C PRO A 42 -4.11 -14.60 17.33
N GLY A 43 -4.83 -13.50 17.07
CA GLY A 43 -5.02 -13.01 15.71
C GLY A 43 -3.70 -12.47 15.10
N ARG A 44 -3.66 -12.28 13.77
CA ARG A 44 -2.45 -11.81 13.06
C ARG A 44 -1.91 -10.48 13.59
N ALA A 45 -2.78 -9.48 13.73
CA ALA A 45 -2.38 -8.18 14.30
C ALA A 45 -1.85 -8.33 15.73
N GLU A 46 -2.48 -9.19 16.53
CA GLU A 46 -2.04 -9.48 17.90
C GLU A 46 -0.66 -10.13 17.93
N THR A 47 -0.38 -11.07 17.03
CA THR A 47 0.94 -11.72 16.93
C THR A 47 2.03 -10.70 16.66
N ILE A 48 1.81 -9.77 15.74
CA ILE A 48 2.75 -8.69 15.42
C ILE A 48 2.96 -7.79 16.65
N ILE A 49 1.88 -7.34 17.28
CA ILE A 49 1.92 -6.40 18.41
C ILE A 49 2.64 -7.00 19.61
N ARG A 50 2.46 -8.29 19.85
CA ARG A 50 3.13 -9.01 20.96
C ARG A 50 4.65 -9.09 20.83
N ALA A 51 5.21 -8.80 19.67
CA ALA A 51 6.65 -8.62 19.52
C ALA A 51 7.17 -7.34 20.21
N TYR A 52 6.28 -6.37 20.49
CA TYR A 52 6.63 -5.05 21.00
C TYR A 52 5.97 -4.67 22.32
N VAL A 53 4.84 -5.29 22.65
CA VAL A 53 4.00 -4.97 23.83
C VAL A 53 3.73 -6.24 24.61
N ALA A 54 3.81 -6.16 25.95
CA ALA A 54 3.50 -7.27 26.84
C ALA A 54 2.05 -7.73 26.69
N ALA A 55 1.81 -9.04 26.78
CA ALA A 55 0.50 -9.64 26.46
C ALA A 55 -0.65 -9.17 27.37
N ASP A 56 -0.36 -8.79 28.61
CA ASP A 56 -1.32 -8.29 29.60
C ASP A 56 -1.86 -6.88 29.26
N ARG A 57 -1.15 -6.13 28.40
CA ARG A 57 -1.59 -4.82 27.89
C ARG A 57 -2.41 -4.91 26.61
N VAL A 58 -2.48 -6.11 25.99
CA VAL A 58 -3.21 -6.32 24.73
C VAL A 58 -4.59 -6.90 25.06
N ARG A 59 -5.63 -6.18 24.64
CA ARG A 59 -7.02 -6.62 24.80
C ARG A 59 -7.67 -6.88 23.45
N ARG A 60 -8.44 -7.96 23.37
CA ARG A 60 -9.13 -8.41 22.17
C ARG A 60 -10.51 -7.78 22.07
N LEU A 61 -10.83 -7.22 20.90
CA LEU A 61 -12.17 -6.76 20.54
C LEU A 61 -12.76 -7.67 19.47
N GLU A 62 -13.95 -8.20 19.71
CA GLU A 62 -14.65 -8.99 18.70
C GLU A 62 -15.20 -8.10 17.59
N PHE A 63 -14.74 -8.37 16.37
CA PHE A 63 -15.24 -7.78 15.14
C PHE A 63 -15.82 -8.89 14.26
N ALA A 64 -17.00 -8.71 13.71
CA ALA A 64 -17.60 -9.67 12.76
C ALA A 64 -16.89 -9.62 11.40
N LEU A 65 -15.57 -9.91 11.37
CA LEU A 65 -14.70 -9.81 10.20
C LEU A 65 -15.01 -10.82 9.10
N ASN A 66 -15.66 -11.94 9.44
CA ASN A 66 -16.05 -13.01 8.54
C ASN A 66 -17.36 -12.72 7.78
N GLU A 67 -18.05 -11.64 8.07
CA GLU A 67 -19.24 -11.26 7.34
C GLU A 67 -18.89 -10.50 6.05
N THR A 68 -19.35 -11.02 4.90
CA THR A 68 -18.95 -10.51 3.56
C THR A 68 -19.97 -9.57 2.92
N GLY A 69 -21.16 -9.43 3.49
CA GLY A 69 -22.31 -8.69 2.91
C GLY A 69 -22.41 -7.20 3.24
N GLY A 70 -21.31 -6.45 3.29
CA GLY A 70 -21.38 -5.03 3.64
C GLY A 70 -21.57 -4.79 5.15
N VAL A 71 -22.39 -3.80 5.55
CA VAL A 71 -22.68 -3.50 6.96
C VAL A 71 -23.88 -4.31 7.42
N THR A 72 -23.64 -5.50 7.99
CA THR A 72 -24.69 -6.34 8.55
C THR A 72 -25.09 -5.89 9.97
N PRO A 73 -26.28 -6.27 10.49
CA PRO A 73 -26.67 -5.99 11.88
C PRO A 73 -25.66 -6.51 12.91
N ARG A 74 -25.07 -7.68 12.64
CA ARG A 74 -24.05 -8.29 13.50
C ARG A 74 -22.76 -7.47 13.50
N ARG A 75 -22.30 -6.98 12.34
CA ARG A 75 -21.15 -6.09 12.25
C ARG A 75 -21.40 -4.77 12.98
N ALA A 76 -22.56 -4.16 12.78
CA ALA A 76 -22.93 -2.93 13.47
C ALA A 76 -22.96 -3.10 14.98
N ALA A 77 -23.54 -4.19 15.47
CA ALA A 77 -23.55 -4.51 16.91
C ALA A 77 -22.13 -4.74 17.46
N ALA A 78 -21.27 -5.44 16.70
CA ALA A 78 -19.88 -5.66 17.09
C ALA A 78 -19.09 -4.33 17.17
N TRP A 79 -19.30 -3.41 16.23
CA TRP A 79 -18.65 -2.09 16.27
C TRP A 79 -19.14 -1.23 17.44
N GLN A 80 -20.42 -1.29 17.77
CA GLN A 80 -20.95 -0.59 18.95
C GLN A 80 -20.40 -1.17 20.25
N ALA A 81 -20.34 -2.50 20.35
CA ALA A 81 -19.73 -3.15 21.51
C ALA A 81 -18.25 -2.80 21.64
N ALA A 82 -17.52 -2.78 20.53
CA ALA A 82 -16.12 -2.35 20.51
C ALA A 82 -15.95 -0.89 20.89
N ALA A 83 -16.83 0.01 20.42
CA ALA A 83 -16.80 1.42 20.78
C ALA A 83 -17.14 1.65 22.25
N ALA A 84 -18.10 0.90 22.81
CA ALA A 84 -18.40 0.92 24.23
C ALA A 84 -17.19 0.46 25.06
N ALA A 85 -16.52 -0.62 24.64
CA ALA A 85 -15.30 -1.08 25.32
C ALA A 85 -14.18 -0.05 25.32
N VAL A 86 -14.00 0.72 24.22
CA VAL A 86 -13.06 1.85 24.18
C VAL A 86 -13.47 2.96 25.16
N ALA A 87 -14.76 3.29 25.19
CA ALA A 87 -15.28 4.30 26.12
C ALA A 87 -15.10 3.88 27.59
N ASP A 88 -15.29 2.59 27.90
CA ASP A 88 -15.05 2.05 29.25
C ASP A 88 -13.59 2.17 29.67
N GLU A 89 -12.61 1.96 28.74
CA GLU A 89 -11.20 2.18 29.04
C GLU A 89 -10.92 3.66 29.36
N PHE A 90 -11.49 4.61 28.63
CA PHE A 90 -11.38 6.03 28.95
C PHE A 90 -12.03 6.38 30.28
N ALA A 91 -13.20 5.80 30.59
CA ALA A 91 -13.87 5.96 31.88
C ALA A 91 -13.06 5.36 33.04
N ALA A 92 -12.30 4.28 32.79
CA ALA A 92 -11.38 3.68 33.77
C ALA A 92 -10.09 4.48 33.97
N GLY A 93 -9.87 5.57 33.21
CA GLY A 93 -8.76 6.50 33.37
C GLY A 93 -7.65 6.39 32.31
N ALA A 94 -7.80 5.55 31.29
CA ALA A 94 -6.86 5.53 30.17
C ALA A 94 -6.89 6.90 29.44
N ALA A 95 -5.74 7.50 29.21
CA ALA A 95 -5.60 8.71 28.41
C ALA A 95 -5.43 8.39 26.93
N THR A 96 -4.71 7.31 26.60
CA THR A 96 -4.40 6.91 25.24
C THR A 96 -4.74 5.42 25.02
N VAL A 97 -5.62 5.17 24.06
CA VAL A 97 -5.99 3.83 23.58
C VAL A 97 -5.49 3.66 22.16
N ALA A 98 -4.64 2.66 21.93
CA ALA A 98 -4.17 2.29 20.59
C ALA A 98 -4.99 1.12 20.04
N PHE A 99 -5.38 1.18 18.76
CA PHE A 99 -6.04 0.10 18.05
C PHE A 99 -5.15 -0.39 16.90
N GLY A 100 -4.61 -1.60 17.03
CA GLY A 100 -3.74 -2.19 16.02
C GLY A 100 -4.51 -2.85 14.89
N THR A 101 -4.22 -2.49 13.65
CA THR A 101 -4.84 -3.06 12.46
C THR A 101 -3.80 -3.55 11.46
N LEU A 102 -4.07 -4.68 10.78
CA LEU A 102 -3.21 -5.18 9.71
C LEU A 102 -3.11 -4.16 8.56
N GLY A 103 -1.93 -4.04 8.00
CA GLY A 103 -1.67 -3.09 6.92
C GLY A 103 -1.69 -1.65 7.42
N ASP A 104 -2.53 -0.83 6.80
CA ASP A 104 -2.69 0.60 7.06
C ASP A 104 -4.11 0.90 7.57
N PRO A 105 -4.30 1.79 8.57
CA PRO A 105 -5.61 2.10 9.15
C PRO A 105 -6.56 2.87 8.22
N ASN A 106 -6.05 3.44 7.11
CA ASN A 106 -6.81 4.30 6.19
C ASN A 106 -7.05 3.65 4.82
N LEU A 107 -6.71 2.34 4.68
CA LEU A 107 -6.88 1.58 3.44
C LEU A 107 -7.51 0.21 3.72
N TYR A 108 -8.77 0.00 3.32
CA TYR A 108 -9.55 -1.22 3.55
C TYR A 108 -9.58 -1.68 5.02
N SER A 109 -9.53 -0.75 5.96
CA SER A 109 -9.49 -0.99 7.39
C SER A 109 -10.88 -0.94 8.04
N THR A 110 -11.00 -1.49 9.25
CA THR A 110 -12.18 -1.37 10.10
C THR A 110 -12.04 -0.25 11.14
N PHE A 111 -10.89 0.41 11.22
CA PHE A 111 -10.62 1.43 12.22
C PHE A 111 -11.52 2.66 12.08
N SER A 112 -11.78 3.12 10.86
CA SER A 112 -12.64 4.28 10.62
C SER A 112 -14.06 4.11 11.18
N TYR A 113 -14.61 2.90 11.12
CA TYR A 113 -15.93 2.59 11.71
C TYR A 113 -15.89 2.61 13.24
N LEU A 114 -14.82 2.05 13.83
CA LEU A 114 -14.61 2.11 15.28
C LEU A 114 -14.49 3.57 15.74
N ALA A 115 -13.64 4.35 15.07
CA ALA A 115 -13.39 5.75 15.41
C ALA A 115 -14.69 6.58 15.35
N GLN A 116 -15.51 6.36 14.31
CA GLN A 116 -16.80 7.03 14.18
C GLN A 116 -17.74 6.65 15.35
N ALA A 117 -17.87 5.36 15.66
CA ALA A 117 -18.73 4.90 16.75
C ALA A 117 -18.24 5.39 18.12
N VAL A 118 -16.93 5.49 18.35
CA VAL A 118 -16.35 6.06 19.58
C VAL A 118 -16.66 7.56 19.69
N ARG A 119 -16.56 8.34 18.61
CA ARG A 119 -16.93 9.77 18.60
C ARG A 119 -18.41 10.02 18.94
N GLU A 120 -19.29 9.06 18.66
CA GLU A 120 -20.71 9.15 19.07
C GLU A 120 -20.90 8.99 20.60
N ILE A 121 -20.02 8.24 21.29
CA ILE A 121 -20.07 7.98 22.74
C ILE A 121 -19.21 8.99 23.50
N VAL A 122 -18.03 9.32 22.99
CA VAL A 122 -17.04 10.23 23.57
C VAL A 122 -16.74 11.36 22.57
N PRO A 123 -17.61 12.40 22.49
CA PRO A 123 -17.50 13.45 21.45
C PRO A 123 -16.18 14.23 21.46
N GLU A 124 -15.54 14.36 22.61
CA GLU A 124 -14.26 15.07 22.81
C GLU A 124 -13.02 14.20 22.55
N VAL A 125 -13.20 12.95 22.08
CA VAL A 125 -12.06 12.08 21.76
C VAL A 125 -11.27 12.62 20.58
N THR A 126 -9.95 12.75 20.75
CA THR A 126 -9.04 12.98 19.64
C THR A 126 -8.75 11.64 18.96
N VAL A 127 -9.00 11.57 17.67
CA VAL A 127 -8.71 10.37 16.85
C VAL A 127 -7.50 10.67 15.99
N GLU A 128 -6.53 9.78 15.99
CA GLU A 128 -5.31 9.87 15.18
C GLU A 128 -5.06 8.56 14.44
N THR A 129 -4.24 8.59 13.39
CA THR A 129 -3.76 7.36 12.76
C THR A 129 -2.25 7.39 12.52
N VAL A 130 -1.64 6.21 12.60
CA VAL A 130 -0.23 5.97 12.25
C VAL A 130 -0.23 5.06 11.04
N ALA A 131 0.29 5.56 9.93
CA ALA A 131 0.37 4.80 8.69
C ALA A 131 1.25 3.56 8.84
N GLY A 132 0.86 2.48 8.15
CA GLY A 132 1.57 1.21 8.12
C GLY A 132 1.90 0.75 6.71
N ILE A 133 2.72 -0.29 6.61
CA ILE A 133 3.03 -0.95 5.34
C ILE A 133 1.80 -1.75 4.89
N THR A 134 1.37 -1.55 3.65
CA THR A 134 0.24 -2.29 3.07
C THR A 134 0.68 -3.65 2.53
N ALA A 135 -0.27 -4.58 2.38
CA ALA A 135 0.03 -5.91 1.83
C ALA A 135 0.56 -5.86 0.39
N MET A 136 0.18 -4.87 -0.42
CA MET A 136 0.72 -4.74 -1.78
C MET A 136 2.21 -4.39 -1.78
N GLN A 137 2.65 -3.54 -0.87
CA GLN A 137 4.05 -3.11 -0.77
C GLN A 137 4.95 -4.26 -0.30
N ASP A 138 4.50 -5.04 0.68
CA ASP A 138 5.23 -6.20 1.16
C ASP A 138 5.26 -7.31 0.10
N LEU A 139 4.13 -7.60 -0.56
CA LEU A 139 4.11 -8.59 -1.64
C LEU A 139 5.00 -8.16 -2.81
N ALA A 140 4.96 -6.89 -3.22
CA ALA A 140 5.82 -6.36 -4.26
C ALA A 140 7.31 -6.51 -3.90
N SER A 141 7.66 -6.16 -2.66
CA SER A 141 9.01 -6.30 -2.12
C SER A 141 9.50 -7.75 -2.15
N ARG A 142 8.70 -8.70 -1.63
CA ARG A 142 9.04 -10.13 -1.56
C ARG A 142 9.10 -10.79 -2.93
N ALA A 143 8.22 -10.39 -3.86
CA ALA A 143 8.19 -10.88 -5.22
C ALA A 143 9.21 -10.18 -6.15
N GLY A 144 9.92 -9.16 -5.69
CA GLY A 144 10.84 -8.37 -6.51
C GLY A 144 10.14 -7.61 -7.63
N VAL A 145 8.87 -7.20 -7.45
CA VAL A 145 8.05 -6.52 -8.45
C VAL A 145 7.97 -5.04 -8.15
N SER A 146 8.33 -4.18 -9.11
CA SER A 146 8.01 -2.76 -9.04
C SER A 146 6.53 -2.53 -9.33
N LEU A 147 5.81 -1.85 -8.42
CA LEU A 147 4.39 -1.54 -8.57
C LEU A 147 4.15 -0.48 -9.64
N ALA A 148 5.01 0.53 -9.70
CA ALA A 148 4.90 1.60 -10.69
C ALA A 148 6.26 2.16 -11.08
N GLU A 149 6.50 2.28 -12.38
CA GLU A 149 7.65 2.97 -12.94
C GLU A 149 7.24 3.94 -14.03
N GLY A 150 8.09 4.92 -14.30
CA GLY A 150 7.86 5.87 -15.38
C GLY A 150 6.48 6.54 -15.29
N THR A 151 5.56 6.12 -16.16
CA THR A 151 4.19 6.66 -16.25
C THR A 151 3.11 5.68 -15.78
N GLU A 152 3.49 4.49 -15.34
CA GLU A 152 2.55 3.43 -14.98
C GLU A 152 1.65 3.83 -13.81
N PRO A 153 0.32 3.67 -13.93
CA PRO A 153 -0.60 3.81 -12.82
C PRO A 153 -0.70 2.52 -12.01
N VAL A 154 -1.17 2.64 -10.77
CA VAL A 154 -1.55 1.50 -9.93
C VAL A 154 -3.02 1.62 -9.54
N THR A 155 -3.80 0.58 -9.83
CA THR A 155 -5.22 0.53 -9.46
C THR A 155 -5.43 -0.50 -8.37
N LEU A 156 -5.93 -0.06 -7.21
CA LEU A 156 -6.27 -0.91 -6.07
C LEU A 156 -7.75 -1.25 -6.13
N VAL A 157 -8.10 -2.54 -6.12
CA VAL A 157 -9.49 -3.01 -6.19
C VAL A 157 -9.77 -4.11 -5.18
N PRO A 158 -10.93 -4.09 -4.49
CA PRO A 158 -11.36 -5.21 -3.66
C PRO A 158 -12.07 -6.25 -4.52
N LEU A 159 -11.67 -7.50 -4.46
CA LEU A 159 -12.24 -8.57 -5.28
C LEU A 159 -13.48 -9.23 -4.67
N ASN A 160 -13.84 -8.91 -3.43
CA ASN A 160 -15.03 -9.41 -2.77
C ASN A 160 -16.38 -8.89 -3.34
N GLY A 161 -16.34 -8.02 -4.34
CA GLY A 161 -17.49 -7.53 -5.11
C GLY A 161 -17.68 -8.22 -6.47
N GLY A 162 -16.89 -9.26 -6.77
CA GLY A 162 -16.92 -9.95 -8.07
C GLY A 162 -15.87 -9.49 -9.06
N ALA A 163 -15.90 -10.04 -10.29
CA ALA A 163 -14.87 -9.81 -11.30
C ALA A 163 -14.95 -8.43 -12.00
N GLY A 164 -16.07 -7.73 -11.93
CA GLY A 164 -16.28 -6.51 -12.72
C GLY A 164 -15.28 -5.39 -12.45
N ALA A 165 -14.88 -5.19 -11.18
CA ALA A 165 -13.85 -4.20 -10.83
C ALA A 165 -12.46 -4.60 -11.37
N LEU A 166 -12.15 -5.90 -11.36
CA LEU A 166 -10.92 -6.43 -11.95
C LEU A 166 -10.90 -6.22 -13.46
N ASP A 167 -11.98 -6.57 -14.15
CA ASP A 167 -12.09 -6.40 -15.61
C ASP A 167 -11.87 -4.94 -16.01
N GLN A 168 -12.50 -4.03 -15.30
CA GLN A 168 -12.33 -2.61 -15.53
C GLN A 168 -10.90 -2.12 -15.25
N ALA A 169 -10.25 -2.60 -14.21
CA ALA A 169 -8.88 -2.24 -13.90
C ALA A 169 -7.89 -2.80 -14.94
N LEU A 170 -8.06 -4.06 -15.35
CA LEU A 170 -7.21 -4.70 -16.37
C LEU A 170 -7.33 -4.01 -17.73
N ALA A 171 -8.53 -3.57 -18.12
CA ALA A 171 -8.77 -2.89 -19.39
C ALA A 171 -8.06 -1.53 -19.52
N ARG A 172 -7.65 -0.92 -18.39
CA ARG A 172 -6.99 0.40 -18.37
C ARG A 172 -5.47 0.35 -18.44
N GLY A 173 -4.88 -0.82 -18.32
CA GLY A 173 -3.43 -0.94 -18.23
C GLY A 173 -2.89 -0.64 -16.82
N GLY A 174 -1.58 -0.40 -16.72
CA GLY A 174 -0.89 -0.22 -15.46
C GLY A 174 -0.87 -1.45 -14.57
N THR A 175 -0.42 -1.31 -13.33
CA THR A 175 -0.44 -2.37 -12.32
C THR A 175 -1.82 -2.45 -11.66
N VAL A 176 -2.34 -3.66 -11.52
CA VAL A 176 -3.60 -3.91 -10.79
C VAL A 176 -3.30 -4.68 -9.52
N VAL A 177 -3.77 -4.16 -8.38
CA VAL A 177 -3.68 -4.83 -7.08
C VAL A 177 -5.07 -5.26 -6.63
N GLY A 178 -5.29 -6.57 -6.58
CA GLY A 178 -6.52 -7.17 -6.09
C GLY A 178 -6.40 -7.56 -4.62
N TYR A 179 -7.26 -7.01 -3.76
CA TYR A 179 -7.35 -7.38 -2.35
C TYR A 179 -8.46 -8.40 -2.10
N LYS A 180 -8.30 -9.20 -1.05
CA LYS A 180 -9.31 -10.19 -0.59
C LYS A 180 -9.60 -11.26 -1.64
N VAL A 181 -8.55 -11.77 -2.29
CA VAL A 181 -8.66 -12.76 -3.38
C VAL A 181 -9.37 -14.04 -2.95
N GLY A 182 -9.14 -14.54 -1.72
CA GLY A 182 -9.77 -15.73 -1.17
C GLY A 182 -11.12 -15.48 -0.46
N ALA A 183 -11.76 -14.30 -0.65
CA ALA A 183 -13.07 -14.04 -0.06
C ALA A 183 -14.15 -14.93 -0.70
N ALA A 184 -15.15 -15.38 0.09
CA ALA A 184 -16.23 -16.21 -0.41
C ALA A 184 -17.03 -15.58 -1.58
N ALA A 185 -17.08 -14.24 -1.64
CA ALA A 185 -17.69 -13.48 -2.74
C ALA A 185 -16.70 -13.07 -3.83
N SER A 186 -15.44 -13.49 -3.74
CA SER A 186 -14.43 -13.26 -4.76
C SER A 186 -14.71 -14.14 -5.99
N PRO A 187 -14.26 -13.74 -7.19
CA PRO A 187 -14.32 -14.60 -8.35
C PRO A 187 -13.65 -15.95 -8.06
N ALA A 188 -14.27 -17.06 -8.50
CA ALA A 188 -13.63 -18.37 -8.42
C ALA A 188 -12.26 -18.36 -9.12
N ALA A 189 -11.34 -19.21 -8.67
CA ALA A 189 -9.97 -19.28 -9.23
C ALA A 189 -9.95 -19.42 -10.76
N ALA A 190 -10.87 -20.22 -11.32
CA ALA A 190 -11.03 -20.36 -12.78
C ALA A 190 -11.39 -19.04 -13.46
N VAL A 191 -12.33 -18.27 -12.88
CA VAL A 191 -12.74 -16.97 -13.42
C VAL A 191 -11.58 -15.96 -13.36
N LEU A 192 -10.84 -15.91 -12.25
CA LEU A 192 -9.64 -15.06 -12.14
C LEU A 192 -8.61 -15.43 -13.20
N ARG A 193 -8.32 -16.72 -13.34
CA ARG A 193 -7.42 -17.23 -14.36
C ARG A 193 -7.83 -16.79 -15.76
N ASP A 194 -9.10 -17.03 -16.14
CA ASP A 194 -9.61 -16.71 -17.46
C ASP A 194 -9.50 -15.20 -17.77
N ARG A 195 -9.78 -14.34 -16.78
CA ARG A 195 -9.64 -12.89 -16.91
C ARG A 195 -8.19 -12.45 -17.10
N LEU A 196 -7.27 -12.98 -16.30
CA LEU A 196 -5.84 -12.70 -16.41
C LEU A 196 -5.26 -13.24 -17.73
N GLN A 197 -5.69 -14.42 -18.17
CA GLN A 197 -5.30 -15.02 -19.43
C GLN A 197 -5.80 -14.19 -20.63
N ALA A 198 -7.07 -13.79 -20.61
CA ALA A 198 -7.65 -12.93 -21.65
C ALA A 198 -6.96 -11.57 -21.76
N ALA A 199 -6.48 -11.03 -20.62
CA ALA A 199 -5.67 -9.81 -20.57
C ALA A 199 -4.19 -10.03 -20.97
N GLY A 200 -3.74 -11.27 -21.21
CA GLY A 200 -2.34 -11.61 -21.48
C GLY A 200 -1.39 -11.37 -20.30
N ARG A 201 -1.91 -11.41 -19.04
CA ARG A 201 -1.17 -11.00 -17.85
C ARG A 201 -1.06 -12.10 -16.78
N LEU A 202 -1.52 -13.33 -17.08
CA LEU A 202 -1.54 -14.42 -16.11
C LEU A 202 -0.13 -14.82 -15.64
N GLU A 203 0.82 -14.93 -16.56
CA GLU A 203 2.18 -15.38 -16.27
C GLU A 203 3.01 -14.39 -15.45
N ALA A 204 2.70 -13.09 -15.56
CA ALA A 204 3.35 -12.04 -14.77
C ALA A 204 2.70 -11.77 -13.42
N ALA A 205 1.49 -12.29 -13.20
CA ALA A 205 0.73 -12.02 -11.99
C ALA A 205 1.22 -12.89 -10.82
N VAL A 206 1.23 -12.30 -9.61
CA VAL A 206 1.67 -12.94 -8.37
C VAL A 206 0.57 -12.87 -7.33
N ILE A 207 0.35 -13.97 -6.60
CA ILE A 207 -0.56 -14.00 -5.45
C ILE A 207 0.27 -14.23 -4.19
N GLY A 208 -0.01 -13.42 -3.15
CA GLY A 208 0.59 -13.55 -1.83
C GLY A 208 -0.46 -13.70 -0.73
N ALA A 209 -0.17 -14.54 0.24
CA ALA A 209 -1.00 -14.75 1.43
C ALA A 209 -0.13 -14.99 2.65
N ARG A 210 -0.60 -14.58 3.82
CA ARG A 210 0.09 -14.74 5.11
C ARG A 210 1.53 -14.19 5.09
N LEU A 211 1.74 -13.08 4.38
CA LEU A 211 3.04 -12.46 4.20
C LEU A 211 3.72 -12.25 5.57
N GLY A 212 4.96 -12.73 5.71
CA GLY A 212 5.75 -12.64 6.94
C GLY A 212 5.24 -13.49 8.12
N LEU A 213 4.32 -14.41 7.91
CA LEU A 213 3.72 -15.26 8.94
C LEU A 213 3.94 -16.75 8.62
N PRO A 214 3.84 -17.64 9.63
CA PRO A 214 3.89 -19.08 9.39
C PRO A 214 2.89 -19.53 8.33
N GLY A 215 3.36 -20.30 7.34
CA GLY A 215 2.59 -20.72 6.18
C GLY A 215 2.43 -19.61 5.13
N GLU A 216 3.40 -18.70 5.04
CA GLU A 216 3.50 -17.75 3.93
C GLU A 216 3.39 -18.46 2.59
N LEU A 217 2.61 -17.86 1.69
CA LEU A 217 2.44 -18.30 0.32
C LEU A 217 2.69 -17.12 -0.61
N ILE A 218 3.69 -17.25 -1.49
CA ILE A 218 3.93 -16.31 -2.59
C ILE A 218 4.21 -17.18 -3.82
N ALA A 219 3.37 -17.08 -4.84
CA ALA A 219 3.55 -17.85 -6.04
C ALA A 219 2.96 -17.15 -7.28
N PRO A 220 3.43 -17.53 -8.49
CA PRO A 220 2.81 -17.09 -9.74
C PRO A 220 1.31 -17.42 -9.77
N ALA A 221 0.49 -16.49 -10.22
CA ALA A 221 -0.95 -16.71 -10.33
C ALA A 221 -1.29 -17.87 -11.28
N ALA A 222 -0.49 -18.08 -12.31
CA ALA A 222 -0.63 -19.21 -13.25
C ALA A 222 -0.53 -20.57 -12.54
N GLU A 223 0.26 -20.66 -11.48
CA GLU A 223 0.42 -21.88 -10.68
C GLU A 223 -0.75 -22.07 -9.71
N LEU A 224 -1.07 -21.05 -8.90
CA LEU A 224 -2.12 -21.13 -7.89
C LEU A 224 -3.54 -21.20 -8.46
N LEU A 225 -3.77 -20.64 -9.64
CA LEU A 225 -5.08 -20.66 -10.30
C LEU A 225 -5.18 -21.80 -11.32
N ARG A 226 -4.29 -22.80 -11.32
CA ARG A 226 -4.34 -23.96 -12.22
C ARG A 226 -5.62 -24.76 -11.99
N PRO A 227 -6.35 -25.16 -13.05
CA PRO A 227 -7.48 -26.05 -12.87
C PRO A 227 -6.99 -27.41 -12.30
N PRO A 228 -7.81 -28.08 -11.48
CA PRO A 228 -7.48 -29.43 -11.04
C PRO A 228 -7.23 -30.30 -12.26
N ALA A 229 -6.24 -31.20 -12.16
CA ALA A 229 -6.00 -32.17 -13.24
C ALA A 229 -7.32 -32.91 -13.53
N PRO A 230 -7.68 -33.12 -14.80
CA PRO A 230 -8.86 -33.90 -15.12
C PRO A 230 -8.73 -35.25 -14.43
N ALA A 231 -9.77 -35.65 -13.70
CA ALA A 231 -9.84 -36.99 -13.15
C ALA A 231 -9.64 -37.95 -14.34
N LEU A 232 -8.63 -38.82 -14.24
CA LEU A 232 -8.47 -39.88 -15.24
C LEU A 232 -9.76 -40.67 -15.21
N GLU A 233 -10.61 -40.51 -16.23
CA GLU A 233 -11.75 -41.39 -16.46
C GLU A 233 -11.15 -42.77 -16.75
N PHE A 234 -11.21 -43.64 -15.77
CA PHE A 234 -10.95 -45.04 -16.01
C PHE A 234 -12.13 -45.53 -16.86
N ASP A 235 -11.84 -45.82 -18.12
CA ASP A 235 -12.78 -46.50 -19.01
C ASP A 235 -13.11 -47.87 -18.39
N GLU A 236 -14.35 -48.01 -17.89
CA GLU A 236 -14.87 -49.29 -17.36
C GLU A 236 -14.97 -50.38 -18.43
N SER A 237 -14.58 -50.12 -19.70
CA SER A 237 -14.65 -51.09 -20.78
C SER A 237 -13.55 -52.17 -20.74
N ASP A 238 -12.51 -52.05 -19.88
CA ASP A 238 -11.42 -53.04 -19.74
C ASP A 238 -11.64 -54.07 -18.63
N SER A 239 -12.91 -54.44 -18.35
CA SER A 239 -13.31 -55.38 -17.29
C SER A 239 -13.15 -56.86 -17.63
N LEU A 240 -12.26 -57.27 -18.56
CA LEU A 240 -12.05 -58.68 -18.92
C LEU A 240 -10.59 -59.17 -18.76
N LEU A 241 -9.89 -58.77 -17.72
CA LEU A 241 -8.63 -59.43 -17.36
C LEU A 241 -8.66 -59.93 -15.90
N ASP A 242 -8.46 -61.22 -15.87
CA ASP A 242 -8.34 -62.21 -14.79
C ASP A 242 -7.94 -61.66 -13.40
N ARG A 243 -8.79 -62.02 -12.40
CA ARG A 243 -8.64 -61.70 -10.97
C ARG A 243 -7.46 -62.35 -10.25
N SER A 244 -6.63 -63.15 -10.94
CA SER A 244 -5.58 -63.96 -10.29
C SER A 244 -4.19 -63.27 -10.14
N SER A 245 -4.03 -62.02 -10.62
CA SER A 245 -2.71 -61.34 -10.63
C SER A 245 -2.66 -60.06 -9.75
N ARG A 246 -3.63 -59.90 -8.81
CA ARG A 246 -3.75 -58.60 -8.06
C ARG A 246 -3.03 -58.54 -6.72
N GLU A 247 -2.15 -59.46 -6.37
CA GLU A 247 -1.54 -59.46 -5.03
C GLU A 247 -0.07 -58.90 -4.94
N SER A 248 0.49 -58.28 -5.97
CA SER A 248 1.92 -57.86 -5.86
C SER A 248 2.28 -56.51 -6.45
N LEU A 249 1.34 -55.57 -6.69
CA LEU A 249 1.68 -54.21 -7.12
C LEU A 249 0.79 -53.16 -6.43
N SER A 250 0.96 -52.99 -5.10
CA SER A 250 0.36 -51.90 -4.34
C SER A 250 1.41 -50.83 -4.01
N THR A 251 1.85 -50.10 -5.04
CA THR A 251 2.47 -48.76 -4.89
C THR A 251 1.70 -47.80 -5.78
N GLU A 252 0.39 -47.72 -5.60
CA GLU A 252 -0.42 -46.65 -6.17
C GLU A 252 -0.21 -45.40 -5.34
N SER A 253 0.39 -44.35 -5.95
CA SER A 253 0.25 -42.99 -5.43
C SER A 253 -1.24 -42.67 -5.39
N PRO A 254 -1.78 -42.22 -4.27
CA PRO A 254 -3.20 -41.87 -4.19
C PRO A 254 -3.49 -40.74 -5.20
N ALA A 255 -4.62 -40.85 -5.91
CA ALA A 255 -5.14 -39.77 -6.74
C ALA A 255 -5.18 -38.47 -5.90
N PRO A 256 -4.79 -37.30 -6.44
CA PRO A 256 -4.79 -36.06 -5.71
C PRO A 256 -6.19 -35.80 -5.15
N SER A 257 -6.29 -35.79 -3.83
CA SER A 257 -7.53 -35.48 -3.12
C SER A 257 -7.89 -34.02 -3.36
N LYS A 258 -9.14 -33.62 -3.10
CA LYS A 258 -9.58 -32.21 -3.09
C LYS A 258 -8.70 -31.29 -2.22
N ALA A 259 -7.74 -31.84 -1.48
CA ALA A 259 -6.77 -31.16 -0.64
C ALA A 259 -5.56 -30.57 -1.40
N ASP A 260 -5.36 -30.88 -2.68
CA ASP A 260 -4.17 -30.50 -3.43
C ASP A 260 -4.27 -29.15 -4.18
N ILE A 261 -5.42 -28.47 -4.14
CA ILE A 261 -5.53 -27.07 -4.55
C ILE A 261 -5.32 -26.23 -3.30
N PRO A 262 -4.26 -25.43 -3.21
CA PRO A 262 -4.05 -24.57 -2.04
C PRO A 262 -5.28 -23.66 -1.87
N ASP A 263 -5.96 -23.78 -0.72
CA ASP A 263 -7.06 -22.89 -0.37
C ASP A 263 -6.49 -21.47 -0.22
N ILE A 264 -6.84 -20.58 -1.15
CA ILE A 264 -6.36 -19.20 -1.13
C ILE A 264 -7.01 -18.48 0.06
N PRO A 265 -6.26 -18.08 1.10
CA PRO A 265 -6.82 -17.47 2.30
C PRO A 265 -7.56 -16.15 2.01
N TYR A 266 -8.55 -15.81 2.84
CA TYR A 266 -9.36 -14.58 2.70
C TYR A 266 -8.53 -13.30 2.50
N LEU A 267 -7.49 -13.11 3.33
CA LEU A 267 -6.61 -11.94 3.25
C LEU A 267 -5.42 -12.21 2.31
N SER A 268 -5.71 -12.54 1.05
CA SER A 268 -4.70 -12.67 0.01
C SER A 268 -4.72 -11.46 -0.91
N THR A 269 -3.55 -11.15 -1.45
CA THR A 269 -3.32 -10.02 -2.36
C THR A 269 -2.82 -10.54 -3.69
N LEU A 270 -3.40 -10.06 -4.78
CA LEU A 270 -2.98 -10.29 -6.15
C LEU A 270 -2.27 -9.04 -6.67
N ILE A 271 -1.09 -9.18 -7.25
CA ILE A 271 -0.44 -8.15 -8.05
C ILE A 271 -0.40 -8.61 -9.51
N VAL A 272 -0.91 -7.78 -10.39
CA VAL A 272 -0.84 -7.95 -11.85
C VAL A 272 0.01 -6.78 -12.37
N PRO A 273 1.31 -6.97 -12.61
CA PRO A 273 2.21 -5.89 -13.02
C PRO A 273 1.81 -5.28 -14.37
N ALA A 274 2.16 -4.04 -14.63
CA ALA A 274 2.01 -3.39 -15.93
C ALA A 274 2.69 -4.20 -17.05
N LEU A 275 2.12 -4.16 -18.26
CA LEU A 275 2.78 -4.74 -19.44
C LEU A 275 3.93 -3.82 -19.84
N ARG A 276 5.16 -4.30 -19.69
CA ARG A 276 6.39 -3.60 -20.08
C ARG A 276 6.95 -4.20 -21.36
N ALA A 277 7.48 -3.36 -22.25
CA ALA A 277 8.18 -3.83 -23.44
C ALA A 277 9.42 -4.65 -23.04
N ALA A 278 9.70 -5.73 -23.77
CA ALA A 278 10.89 -6.55 -23.54
C ALA A 278 12.16 -5.67 -23.60
N GLY A 279 12.96 -5.66 -22.54
CA GLY A 279 14.17 -4.84 -22.41
C GLY A 279 14.07 -3.70 -21.39
N ILE A 280 12.89 -3.41 -20.84
CA ILE A 280 12.70 -2.45 -19.74
C ILE A 280 11.99 -3.18 -18.61
N GLY A 281 12.75 -3.74 -17.67
CA GLY A 281 12.20 -4.36 -16.45
C GLY A 281 11.43 -5.68 -16.64
N SER A 282 11.65 -6.40 -17.73
CA SER A 282 10.99 -7.70 -18.00
C SER A 282 11.66 -8.92 -17.32
N GLY A 283 12.65 -8.69 -16.45
CA GLY A 283 13.62 -9.71 -16.03
C GLY A 283 13.36 -10.46 -14.73
N LEU A 284 12.19 -10.41 -14.10
CA LEU A 284 11.92 -11.16 -12.88
C LEU A 284 10.74 -12.13 -13.02
N THR A 285 10.87 -13.10 -13.92
CA THR A 285 10.20 -14.39 -13.76
C THR A 285 11.21 -15.34 -13.14
N ALA A 286 11.01 -15.72 -11.89
CA ALA A 286 11.73 -16.81 -11.26
C ALA A 286 11.37 -18.12 -11.97
N GLY A 287 12.20 -18.54 -12.92
CA GLY A 287 12.11 -19.83 -13.60
C GLY A 287 13.40 -20.11 -14.37
N PRO A 288 13.85 -21.38 -14.51
CA PRO A 288 15.11 -21.73 -15.16
C PRO A 288 15.10 -21.34 -16.64
N ARG A 289 16.17 -20.68 -17.08
CA ARG A 289 16.41 -20.30 -18.48
C ARG A 289 16.37 -21.53 -19.40
N ALA A 290 15.41 -21.54 -20.34
CA ALA A 290 15.52 -22.33 -21.55
C ALA A 290 16.22 -21.46 -22.62
N GLU A 291 17.35 -21.94 -23.14
CA GLU A 291 18.07 -21.33 -24.23
C GLU A 291 17.20 -21.31 -25.51
N GLN A 292 16.93 -20.12 -26.04
CA GLN A 292 16.32 -19.98 -27.36
C GLN A 292 17.32 -19.31 -28.32
N SER A 293 17.60 -20.03 -29.40
CA SER A 293 18.45 -19.66 -30.52
C SER A 293 17.89 -18.45 -31.28
N ALA A 294 18.78 -17.53 -31.62
CA ALA A 294 18.51 -16.36 -32.45
C ALA A 294 18.15 -16.77 -33.91
N THR A 295 17.02 -16.25 -34.40
CA THR A 295 16.73 -16.15 -35.84
C THR A 295 16.41 -14.69 -36.18
N GLU A 296 17.10 -14.20 -37.21
CA GLU A 296 17.04 -12.84 -37.74
C GLU A 296 15.64 -12.44 -38.23
N ALA A 297 15.24 -11.17 -37.98
CA ALA A 297 14.05 -10.54 -38.54
C ALA A 297 14.39 -9.62 -39.73
N PRO A 298 13.51 -9.50 -40.74
CA PRO A 298 13.75 -8.71 -41.94
C PRO A 298 13.47 -7.20 -41.73
N PRO A 299 14.02 -6.29 -42.58
CA PRO A 299 13.93 -4.84 -42.41
C PRO A 299 12.56 -4.27 -42.82
N GLY A 300 12.04 -3.33 -42.05
CA GLY A 300 10.80 -2.60 -42.29
C GLY A 300 11.02 -1.29 -43.09
N PRO A 301 9.96 -0.70 -43.69
CA PRO A 301 10.07 0.38 -44.67
C PRO A 301 10.25 1.78 -44.07
N GLU A 302 10.95 2.63 -44.81
CA GLU A 302 11.20 4.06 -44.56
C GLU A 302 9.92 4.89 -44.51
N VAL A 303 9.84 5.80 -43.52
CA VAL A 303 8.81 6.84 -43.44
C VAL A 303 9.43 8.21 -43.69
N THR A 304 8.95 8.86 -44.76
CA THR A 304 9.33 10.21 -45.18
C THR A 304 8.71 11.29 -44.28
N ALA A 305 9.52 12.28 -43.91
CA ALA A 305 9.14 13.43 -43.09
C ALA A 305 8.39 14.50 -43.87
N THR A 306 7.40 15.13 -43.28
CA THR A 306 6.70 16.34 -43.76
C THR A 306 6.95 17.50 -42.78
N PRO A 307 7.14 18.75 -43.26
CA PRO A 307 7.60 19.87 -42.44
C PRO A 307 6.49 20.63 -41.70
N PRO A 308 6.82 21.53 -40.75
CA PRO A 308 5.89 22.10 -39.79
C PRO A 308 5.13 23.35 -40.29
N ALA A 309 3.91 23.56 -39.81
CA ALA A 309 3.06 24.72 -40.07
C ALA A 309 3.26 25.84 -39.04
N ALA A 310 3.08 27.07 -39.49
CA ALA A 310 3.36 28.34 -38.83
C ALA A 310 2.27 28.77 -37.79
N PRO A 311 2.54 29.79 -36.94
CA PRO A 311 1.73 30.15 -35.77
C PRO A 311 0.58 31.11 -36.09
N HIS A 312 -0.49 31.07 -35.32
CA HIS A 312 -1.61 32.01 -35.34
C HIS A 312 -1.65 32.96 -34.13
N PRO A 313 -2.24 34.14 -34.26
CA PRO A 313 -2.00 35.30 -33.40
C PRO A 313 -2.97 35.48 -32.22
N ASN A 314 -2.54 36.35 -31.31
CA ASN A 314 -3.25 36.84 -30.12
C ASN A 314 -4.62 37.43 -30.40
N HIS A 315 -5.56 37.26 -29.45
CA HIS A 315 -6.67 38.20 -29.24
C HIS A 315 -6.83 38.53 -27.76
N ASP A 316 -6.73 39.82 -27.48
CA ASP A 316 -6.99 40.49 -26.21
C ASP A 316 -8.49 40.80 -26.03
N ASP A 317 -8.86 41.06 -24.77
CA ASP A 317 -10.02 41.78 -24.25
C ASP A 317 -11.43 41.20 -24.41
N VAL A 318 -12.00 40.82 -23.26
CA VAL A 318 -13.34 41.28 -22.84
C VAL A 318 -13.46 41.28 -21.30
N THR A 319 -13.70 42.45 -20.75
CA THR A 319 -14.03 42.74 -19.35
C THR A 319 -15.49 42.40 -19.03
N SER A 320 -15.73 41.73 -17.89
CA SER A 320 -17.04 41.69 -17.23
C SER A 320 -16.89 41.53 -15.71
N PRO A 321 -17.71 42.21 -14.89
CA PRO A 321 -17.51 42.33 -13.46
C PRO A 321 -18.16 41.17 -12.71
N TRP A 322 -17.37 40.50 -11.86
CA TRP A 322 -17.82 39.37 -11.03
C TRP A 322 -17.95 39.77 -9.56
N SER A 323 -19.11 39.51 -8.99
CA SER A 323 -19.41 39.59 -7.56
C SER A 323 -18.76 38.39 -6.83
N GLY A 324 -18.13 38.66 -5.69
CA GLY A 324 -17.17 37.83 -4.95
C GLY A 324 -17.53 36.35 -4.68
N PRO A 325 -16.51 35.54 -4.45
CA PRO A 325 -16.65 34.10 -4.23
C PRO A 325 -17.09 33.75 -2.79
N PRO A 326 -17.69 32.54 -2.57
CA PRO A 326 -18.02 32.07 -1.23
C PRO A 326 -16.72 31.85 -0.43
N GLN A 327 -16.76 32.21 0.85
CA GLN A 327 -15.62 32.09 1.77
C GLN A 327 -15.20 30.63 1.95
N CYS A 328 -14.00 30.28 1.47
CA CYS A 328 -13.34 29.04 1.81
C CYS A 328 -12.86 29.10 3.26
N HIS A 329 -13.33 28.19 4.11
CA HIS A 329 -12.74 27.99 5.43
C HIS A 329 -11.39 27.28 5.26
N ILE A 330 -10.31 28.03 5.43
CA ILE A 330 -8.95 27.48 5.46
C ILE A 330 -8.68 27.02 6.89
N VAL A 331 -8.63 25.72 7.09
CA VAL A 331 -8.08 25.13 8.32
C VAL A 331 -6.60 24.91 8.10
N VAL A 332 -5.78 25.81 8.60
CA VAL A 332 -4.32 25.61 8.69
C VAL A 332 -4.05 24.83 9.96
N VAL A 333 -3.59 23.60 9.83
CA VAL A 333 -3.06 22.83 10.95
C VAL A 333 -1.57 23.13 10.99
N GLU A 334 -1.15 24.02 11.87
CA GLU A 334 0.27 24.24 12.18
C GLU A 334 0.79 23.02 12.94
N GLY A 335 1.99 22.56 12.59
CA GLY A 335 2.68 21.48 13.28
C GLY A 335 2.98 21.85 14.74
N PRO A 336 3.18 20.87 15.64
CA PRO A 336 3.47 21.15 17.04
C PRO A 336 4.78 21.92 17.16
N GLY A 337 4.71 23.09 17.85
CA GLY A 337 5.84 23.95 18.15
C GLY A 337 6.95 23.20 18.91
N GLU A 338 8.14 23.71 18.77
CA GLU A 338 9.35 23.19 19.41
C GLU A 338 9.14 22.99 20.92
N VAL A 339 9.34 21.77 21.39
CA VAL A 339 9.43 21.47 22.82
C VAL A 339 10.86 21.77 23.24
N GLU A 340 11.02 22.78 24.11
CA GLU A 340 12.28 23.10 24.78
C GLU A 340 12.89 21.83 25.40
N GLY A 341 14.16 21.58 25.12
CA GLY A 341 14.90 20.45 25.64
C GLY A 341 15.10 20.54 27.18
N PRO A 342 15.10 19.41 27.87
CA PRO A 342 15.43 19.38 29.29
C PRO A 342 16.93 19.61 29.50
N GLY A 343 17.22 20.42 30.55
CA GLY A 343 18.54 20.87 30.93
C GLY A 343 19.56 19.76 31.23
N GLU A 344 20.80 20.17 31.14
CA GLU A 344 22.00 19.39 31.44
C GLU A 344 21.96 18.78 32.84
N VAL A 345 22.17 17.47 32.91
CA VAL A 345 22.49 16.77 34.17
C VAL A 345 23.93 16.29 34.09
N GLU A 346 24.74 16.79 35.01
CA GLU A 346 26.16 16.44 35.18
C GLU A 346 26.35 14.94 35.39
N GLY A 347 27.35 14.38 34.70
CA GLY A 347 27.75 12.99 34.82
C GLY A 347 28.73 12.71 35.98
N PRO A 348 28.93 11.46 36.32
CA PRO A 348 30.17 11.07 36.99
C PRO A 348 30.95 10.01 36.18
N GLY A 349 32.28 10.21 36.13
CA GLY A 349 33.30 9.18 36.25
C GLY A 349 33.74 8.44 34.98
N GLU A 350 34.92 8.83 34.50
CA GLU A 350 35.76 8.09 33.55
C GLU A 350 36.13 6.71 34.10
N GLU A 351 35.88 5.65 33.34
CA GLU A 351 36.69 4.42 33.38
C GLU A 351 37.09 4.01 31.96
N GLY A 352 38.36 3.73 31.75
CA GLY A 352 39.07 3.57 30.51
C GLY A 352 38.72 2.30 29.69
N PRO A 353 39.27 2.18 28.47
CA PRO A 353 38.78 1.25 27.45
C PRO A 353 39.25 -0.17 27.67
N GLY A 354 38.30 -1.09 27.90
CA GLY A 354 38.51 -2.51 27.76
C GLY A 354 38.41 -2.94 26.31
N GLU A 355 39.43 -3.62 25.79
CA GLU A 355 39.42 -4.35 24.53
C GLU A 355 38.30 -5.39 24.52
N GLY A 356 37.14 -5.07 23.95
CA GLY A 356 36.01 -5.97 23.74
C GLY A 356 35.97 -6.42 22.28
N ALA A 357 36.20 -7.71 22.10
CA ALA A 357 36.24 -8.45 20.84
C ALA A 357 35.12 -8.08 19.86
N ARG A 358 35.50 -7.92 18.60
CA ARG A 358 34.63 -7.89 17.41
C ARG A 358 33.82 -9.21 17.34
N GLN A 359 32.63 -9.26 17.90
CA GLN A 359 31.64 -10.27 17.55
C GLN A 359 30.76 -9.68 16.46
N ARG A 360 30.99 -10.12 15.21
CA ARG A 360 30.02 -10.00 14.13
C ARG A 360 28.76 -10.75 14.59
N ALA A 361 27.61 -10.06 14.60
CA ALA A 361 26.33 -10.72 14.76
C ALA A 361 26.11 -11.61 13.51
N GLU A 362 26.37 -12.89 13.66
CA GLU A 362 25.98 -13.92 12.70
C GLU A 362 24.46 -14.09 12.80
N GLY A 363 23.74 -13.38 11.93
CA GLY A 363 22.35 -13.71 11.63
C GLY A 363 22.33 -15.11 10.99
N THR A 364 21.57 -16.03 11.59
CA THR A 364 21.38 -17.40 11.14
C THR A 364 20.76 -17.46 9.74
N ALA A 365 21.61 -17.41 8.71
CA ALA A 365 21.31 -17.97 7.41
C ALA A 365 21.82 -19.42 7.42
N ALA A 366 20.92 -20.38 7.20
CA ALA A 366 21.28 -21.77 6.99
C ALA A 366 22.20 -21.84 5.76
N GLY A 367 23.44 -22.26 5.97
CA GLY A 367 24.49 -22.22 4.95
C GLY A 367 24.27 -23.22 3.83
N ASP A 368 24.00 -22.72 2.68
CA ASP A 368 24.51 -23.22 1.40
C ASP A 368 25.96 -22.72 1.32
N GLY A 369 26.95 -23.59 1.20
CA GLY A 369 28.37 -23.26 1.23
C GLY A 369 28.88 -22.29 0.15
N SER A 370 28.08 -21.29 -0.24
CA SER A 370 28.44 -20.22 -1.17
C SER A 370 29.25 -19.13 -0.47
N GLU A 371 30.28 -18.61 -1.14
CA GLU A 371 31.07 -17.50 -0.62
C GLU A 371 30.18 -16.26 -0.35
N PRO A 372 30.43 -15.49 0.74
CA PRO A 372 29.68 -14.29 1.04
C PRO A 372 29.77 -13.30 -0.14
N LYS A 373 28.60 -12.85 -0.63
CA LYS A 373 28.48 -11.86 -1.70
C LYS A 373 28.30 -10.46 -1.13
N GLY A 374 28.59 -9.43 -1.93
CA GLY A 374 28.15 -8.07 -1.62
C GLY A 374 26.62 -7.98 -1.72
N ARG A 375 26.01 -7.05 -0.99
CA ARG A 375 24.55 -6.93 -0.89
C ARG A 375 24.10 -5.48 -1.05
N VAL A 376 22.97 -5.26 -1.71
CA VAL A 376 22.29 -3.96 -1.78
C VAL A 376 20.87 -4.10 -1.24
N VAL A 377 20.54 -3.31 -0.21
CA VAL A 377 19.18 -3.23 0.36
C VAL A 377 18.55 -1.90 -0.05
N PHE A 378 17.46 -1.96 -0.82
CA PHE A 378 16.67 -0.79 -1.21
C PHE A 378 15.67 -0.49 -0.10
N VAL A 379 15.89 0.60 0.65
CA VAL A 379 15.14 0.92 1.87
C VAL A 379 14.16 2.06 1.61
N GLY A 380 12.88 1.82 1.84
CA GLY A 380 11.87 2.88 1.86
C GLY A 380 11.92 3.66 3.18
N ALA A 381 12.29 4.94 3.10
CA ALA A 381 12.43 5.80 4.28
C ALA A 381 11.11 6.46 4.74
N GLY A 382 10.01 6.22 4.03
CA GLY A 382 8.78 6.97 4.26
C GLY A 382 8.81 8.37 3.62
N PRO A 383 7.71 9.15 3.75
CA PRO A 383 7.54 10.40 3.02
C PRO A 383 8.25 11.61 3.65
N GLY A 384 8.76 11.51 4.89
CA GLY A 384 9.41 12.64 5.56
C GLY A 384 9.84 12.33 6.99
N ALA A 385 8.91 12.10 7.91
CA ALA A 385 9.23 11.84 9.31
C ALA A 385 10.12 10.60 9.46
N PRO A 386 11.28 10.70 10.13
CA PRO A 386 12.25 9.61 10.23
C PRO A 386 11.72 8.40 11.00
N ASP A 387 10.73 8.58 11.86
CA ASP A 387 10.08 7.51 12.63
C ASP A 387 9.01 6.73 11.82
N LEU A 388 8.74 7.13 10.57
CA LEU A 388 7.96 6.33 9.61
C LEU A 388 8.80 5.28 8.86
N LEU A 389 10.10 5.23 9.10
CA LEU A 389 10.97 4.12 8.71
C LEU A 389 10.51 2.83 9.43
N THR A 390 10.57 1.70 8.74
CA THR A 390 10.30 0.40 9.37
C THR A 390 11.48 -0.05 10.23
N GLU A 391 11.22 -0.91 11.22
CA GLU A 391 12.29 -1.54 12.04
C GLU A 391 13.32 -2.27 11.16
N ARG A 392 12.87 -2.96 10.08
CA ARG A 392 13.76 -3.59 9.11
C ARG A 392 14.60 -2.57 8.35
N GLY A 393 13.99 -1.46 7.92
CA GLY A 393 14.72 -0.38 7.25
C GLY A 393 15.78 0.24 8.14
N ALA A 394 15.47 0.50 9.41
CA ALA A 394 16.42 1.01 10.39
C ALA A 394 17.60 0.04 10.59
N ARG A 395 17.32 -1.26 10.72
CA ARG A 395 18.37 -2.28 10.82
C ARG A 395 19.22 -2.39 9.55
N ALA A 396 18.62 -2.30 8.37
CA ALA A 396 19.35 -2.33 7.11
C ALA A 396 20.34 -1.16 7.00
N ILE A 397 19.92 0.06 7.39
CA ILE A 397 20.79 1.24 7.44
C ILE A 397 21.90 1.04 8.48
N ALA A 398 21.57 0.52 9.67
CA ALA A 398 22.53 0.27 10.74
C ALA A 398 23.58 -0.80 10.39
N ALA A 399 23.24 -1.75 9.52
CA ALA A 399 24.15 -2.82 9.09
C ALA A 399 25.02 -2.45 7.87
N ALA A 400 24.71 -1.34 7.19
CA ALA A 400 25.36 -0.96 5.94
C ALA A 400 26.78 -0.42 6.14
N ASP A 401 27.68 -0.78 5.22
CA ASP A 401 29.00 -0.18 5.08
C ASP A 401 28.95 1.13 4.29
N ILE A 402 27.99 1.21 3.34
CA ILE A 402 27.73 2.39 2.51
C ILE A 402 26.22 2.71 2.58
N VAL A 403 25.87 3.95 2.89
CA VAL A 403 24.50 4.46 2.85
C VAL A 403 24.36 5.48 1.74
N ILE A 404 23.61 5.13 0.68
CA ILE A 404 23.35 6.03 -0.46
C ILE A 404 21.94 6.58 -0.33
N TRP A 405 21.79 7.89 -0.21
CA TRP A 405 20.52 8.57 0.00
C TRP A 405 20.39 9.80 -0.89
N ALA A 406 19.22 10.41 -0.99
CA ALA A 406 19.01 11.63 -1.76
C ALA A 406 18.54 12.75 -0.82
N SER A 407 19.42 13.71 -0.50
CA SER A 407 19.15 14.82 0.42
C SER A 407 17.96 15.69 -0.01
N SER A 408 17.63 15.70 -1.29
CA SER A 408 16.49 16.44 -1.84
C SER A 408 15.12 15.80 -1.56
N LEU A 409 15.07 14.52 -1.13
CA LEU A 409 13.84 13.73 -1.03
C LEU A 409 13.69 12.99 0.30
N VAL A 410 14.76 12.79 1.05
CA VAL A 410 14.80 12.03 2.30
C VAL A 410 15.31 12.93 3.42
N ASP A 411 14.65 12.89 4.57
CA ASP A 411 15.09 13.67 5.75
C ASP A 411 16.42 13.15 6.30
N GLN A 412 17.36 14.05 6.55
CA GLN A 412 18.70 13.71 7.04
C GLN A 412 18.66 12.93 8.37
N ARG A 413 17.64 13.13 9.19
CA ARG A 413 17.49 12.43 10.48
C ARG A 413 17.37 10.91 10.33
N VAL A 414 17.03 10.40 9.15
CA VAL A 414 17.05 8.96 8.84
C VAL A 414 18.46 8.37 8.96
N LEU A 415 19.49 9.19 8.67
CA LEU A 415 20.90 8.78 8.76
C LEU A 415 21.40 8.56 10.20
N ALA A 416 20.63 8.96 11.21
CA ALA A 416 20.96 8.67 12.62
C ALA A 416 20.98 7.16 12.92
N HIS A 417 20.40 6.33 12.06
CA HIS A 417 20.49 4.87 12.16
C HIS A 417 21.81 4.30 11.60
N ALA A 418 22.55 5.08 10.79
CA ALA A 418 23.81 4.61 10.21
C ALA A 418 24.93 4.49 11.25
N ARG A 419 25.81 3.51 11.07
CA ARG A 419 27.02 3.39 11.90
C ARG A 419 27.92 4.62 11.72
N ALA A 420 28.68 4.95 12.74
CA ALA A 420 29.60 6.09 12.71
C ALA A 420 30.73 5.92 11.66
N ASP A 421 31.08 4.68 11.30
CA ASP A 421 32.09 4.33 10.31
C ASP A 421 31.51 4.04 8.92
N ALA A 422 30.18 4.15 8.73
CA ALA A 422 29.55 3.97 7.43
C ALA A 422 29.87 5.15 6.50
N GLU A 423 30.13 4.85 5.23
CA GLU A 423 30.28 5.87 4.20
C GLU A 423 28.91 6.42 3.79
N ILE A 424 28.67 7.71 3.97
CA ILE A 424 27.40 8.35 3.61
C ILE A 424 27.56 9.07 2.26
N VAL A 425 26.73 8.67 1.28
CA VAL A 425 26.78 9.19 -0.10
C VAL A 425 25.48 9.91 -0.43
N ASP A 426 25.54 11.21 -0.67
CA ASP A 426 24.40 11.97 -1.19
C ASP A 426 24.29 11.82 -2.72
N SER A 427 23.23 11.17 -3.17
CA SER A 427 22.95 10.94 -4.59
C SER A 427 22.00 11.96 -5.22
N ALA A 428 21.65 13.06 -4.53
CA ALA A 428 20.70 14.05 -5.05
C ALA A 428 21.12 14.67 -6.39
N GLN A 429 22.43 14.70 -6.69
CA GLN A 429 22.98 15.22 -7.94
C GLN A 429 23.68 14.15 -8.79
N LEU A 430 23.66 12.88 -8.37
CA LEU A 430 24.31 11.81 -9.09
C LEU A 430 23.34 11.16 -10.09
N PRO A 431 23.71 11.04 -11.36
CA PRO A 431 23.04 10.14 -12.28
C PRO A 431 23.35 8.67 -11.92
N MET A 432 22.73 7.71 -12.60
CA MET A 432 22.96 6.29 -12.34
C MET A 432 24.44 5.89 -12.49
N GLU A 433 25.14 6.46 -13.46
CA GLU A 433 26.58 6.27 -13.69
C GLU A 433 27.44 6.72 -12.49
N GLY A 434 26.94 7.67 -11.69
CA GLY A 434 27.59 8.13 -10.46
C GLY A 434 27.34 7.22 -9.27
N VAL A 435 26.24 6.44 -9.27
CA VAL A 435 25.90 5.45 -8.23
C VAL A 435 26.58 4.11 -8.51
N LEU A 436 26.70 3.72 -9.76
CA LEU A 436 27.24 2.42 -10.19
C LEU A 436 28.62 2.06 -9.60
N PRO A 437 29.60 2.99 -9.46
CA PRO A 437 30.89 2.69 -8.83
C PRO A 437 30.79 2.14 -7.39
N TYR A 438 29.79 2.58 -6.62
CA TYR A 438 29.55 2.08 -5.27
C TYR A 438 29.04 0.63 -5.30
N TYR A 439 28.16 0.27 -6.24
CA TYR A 439 27.71 -1.10 -6.43
C TYR A 439 28.84 -2.03 -6.91
N GLN A 440 29.67 -1.55 -7.85
CA GLN A 440 30.86 -2.29 -8.30
C GLN A 440 31.86 -2.53 -7.14
N ARG A 441 32.05 -1.53 -6.27
CA ARG A 441 32.89 -1.68 -5.07
C ARG A 441 32.26 -2.68 -4.09
N ALA A 442 30.97 -2.60 -3.86
CA ALA A 442 30.25 -3.54 -3.00
C ALA A 442 30.38 -4.99 -3.48
N ALA A 443 30.28 -5.24 -4.79
CA ALA A 443 30.49 -6.55 -5.38
C ALA A 443 31.93 -7.08 -5.17
N ARG A 444 32.93 -6.23 -5.41
CA ARG A 444 34.33 -6.57 -5.31
C ARG A 444 34.81 -6.79 -3.86
N GLU A 445 34.35 -5.96 -2.96
CA GLU A 445 34.78 -5.92 -1.55
C GLU A 445 33.80 -6.60 -0.60
N LYS A 446 32.71 -7.18 -1.13
CA LYS A 446 31.67 -7.90 -0.38
C LYS A 446 30.99 -7.02 0.69
N LEU A 447 30.73 -5.73 0.36
CA LEU A 447 30.14 -4.75 1.27
C LEU A 447 28.62 -4.80 1.26
N ALA A 448 28.02 -4.34 2.36
CA ALA A 448 26.59 -4.07 2.49
C ALA A 448 26.28 -2.61 2.14
N VAL A 449 25.35 -2.39 1.22
CA VAL A 449 24.88 -1.06 0.80
C VAL A 449 23.42 -0.89 1.19
N ALA A 450 23.08 0.19 1.88
CA ALA A 450 21.69 0.65 2.03
C ALA A 450 21.41 1.75 1.01
N ARG A 451 20.52 1.47 0.04
CA ARG A 451 20.02 2.45 -0.93
C ARG A 451 18.70 3.02 -0.44
N VAL A 452 18.73 4.23 0.12
CA VAL A 452 17.58 4.84 0.80
C VAL A 452 16.75 5.66 -0.19
N HIS A 453 15.46 5.31 -0.29
CA HIS A 453 14.45 5.95 -1.15
C HIS A 453 13.40 6.68 -0.33
N SER A 454 12.89 7.81 -0.85
CA SER A 454 11.72 8.48 -0.29
C SER A 454 10.47 7.63 -0.51
N GLY A 455 9.59 7.58 0.47
CA GLY A 455 8.36 6.80 0.39
C GLY A 455 8.62 5.29 0.34
N ASP A 456 8.07 4.65 -0.66
CA ASP A 456 8.23 3.22 -0.95
C ASP A 456 9.01 3.00 -2.24
N PRO A 457 10.07 2.15 -2.25
CA PRO A 457 10.89 1.92 -3.44
C PRO A 457 10.13 1.37 -4.64
N SER A 458 9.05 0.59 -4.42
CA SER A 458 8.27 -0.04 -5.49
C SER A 458 7.32 0.93 -6.22
N LEU A 459 7.14 2.16 -5.69
CA LEU A 459 6.25 3.19 -6.25
C LEU A 459 7.08 4.36 -6.80
N TRP A 460 7.37 4.36 -8.10
CA TRP A 460 8.18 5.37 -8.81
C TRP A 460 9.58 5.59 -8.23
N GLY A 461 10.16 4.55 -7.60
CA GLY A 461 11.51 4.61 -7.03
C GLY A 461 12.64 4.39 -8.05
N ALA A 462 12.34 4.09 -9.31
CA ALA A 462 13.30 3.68 -10.33
C ALA A 462 14.21 2.53 -9.83
N VAL A 463 13.62 1.57 -9.13
CA VAL A 463 14.35 0.47 -8.48
C VAL A 463 14.72 -0.62 -9.47
N GLN A 464 13.88 -0.84 -10.50
CA GLN A 464 14.07 -1.94 -11.45
C GLN A 464 15.41 -1.87 -12.18
N GLU A 465 15.76 -0.69 -12.71
CA GLU A 465 17.04 -0.46 -13.36
C GLU A 465 18.22 -0.74 -12.43
N GLN A 466 18.10 -0.32 -11.15
CA GLN A 466 19.14 -0.54 -10.15
C GLN A 466 19.27 -2.02 -9.77
N LEU A 467 18.15 -2.75 -9.66
CA LEU A 467 18.14 -4.20 -9.41
C LEU A 467 18.85 -4.95 -10.55
N GLU A 468 18.56 -4.61 -11.80
CA GLU A 468 19.21 -5.21 -12.98
C GLU A 468 20.73 -5.01 -12.92
N ARG A 469 21.19 -3.79 -12.63
CA ARG A 469 22.64 -3.52 -12.46
C ARG A 469 23.26 -4.30 -11.30
N CYS A 470 22.57 -4.42 -10.18
CA CYS A 470 23.04 -5.23 -9.05
C CYS A 470 23.14 -6.71 -9.42
N HIS A 471 22.16 -7.26 -10.13
CA HIS A 471 22.17 -8.66 -10.58
C HIS A 471 23.29 -8.91 -11.61
N GLU A 472 23.53 -7.98 -12.55
CA GLU A 472 24.65 -8.06 -13.50
C GLU A 472 26.01 -8.11 -12.77
N LEU A 473 26.12 -7.45 -11.61
CA LEU A 473 27.31 -7.45 -10.76
C LEU A 473 27.38 -8.64 -9.79
N GLY A 474 26.38 -9.52 -9.77
CA GLY A 474 26.31 -10.68 -8.88
C GLY A 474 26.05 -10.32 -7.41
N LEU A 475 25.51 -9.13 -7.14
CA LEU A 475 25.11 -8.68 -5.82
C LEU A 475 23.80 -9.33 -5.37
N ASP A 476 23.71 -9.65 -4.09
CA ASP A 476 22.43 -9.99 -3.48
C ASP A 476 21.59 -8.71 -3.27
N THR A 477 20.30 -8.78 -3.53
CA THR A 477 19.40 -7.64 -3.44
C THR A 477 18.22 -7.92 -2.54
N GLU A 478 17.77 -6.89 -1.81
CA GLU A 478 16.54 -6.91 -1.03
C GLU A 478 15.82 -5.58 -1.17
N ILE A 479 14.48 -5.61 -1.21
CA ILE A 479 13.66 -4.42 -1.10
C ILE A 479 13.00 -4.43 0.28
N VAL A 480 13.16 -3.34 1.03
CA VAL A 480 12.44 -3.09 2.28
C VAL A 480 11.40 -2.02 2.03
N PRO A 481 10.11 -2.34 2.11
CA PRO A 481 9.06 -1.38 1.80
C PRO A 481 9.05 -0.22 2.80
N GLY A 482 8.57 0.94 2.36
CA GLY A 482 8.41 2.14 3.18
C GLY A 482 6.99 2.69 3.12
N VAL A 483 6.60 3.52 4.09
CA VAL A 483 5.31 4.21 4.08
C VAL A 483 5.21 5.12 2.87
N SER A 484 4.19 4.94 2.03
CA SER A 484 3.97 5.82 0.87
C SER A 484 3.32 7.14 1.27
N SER A 485 3.59 8.21 0.52
CA SER A 485 3.01 9.53 0.80
C SER A 485 1.49 9.54 0.77
N PHE A 486 0.81 8.71 -0.06
CA PHE A 486 -0.65 8.70 -0.12
C PHE A 486 -1.28 8.14 1.17
N THR A 487 -0.71 7.10 1.79
CA THR A 487 -1.16 6.57 3.08
C THR A 487 -0.80 7.52 4.22
N ALA A 488 0.36 8.18 4.15
CA ALA A 488 0.72 9.20 5.14
C ALA A 488 -0.22 10.41 5.09
N VAL A 489 -0.61 10.90 3.90
CA VAL A 489 -1.63 11.96 3.78
C VAL A 489 -2.97 11.50 4.33
N ALA A 490 -3.42 10.29 3.99
CA ALA A 490 -4.65 9.72 4.53
C ALA A 490 -4.63 9.69 6.08
N ALA A 491 -3.48 9.31 6.67
CA ALA A 491 -3.27 9.35 8.11
C ALA A 491 -3.32 10.77 8.69
N ARG A 492 -2.71 11.75 8.02
CA ARG A 492 -2.70 13.15 8.49
C ARG A 492 -4.07 13.83 8.44
N ILE A 493 -4.91 13.45 7.49
CA ILE A 493 -6.28 13.98 7.36
C ILE A 493 -7.33 13.09 8.05
N GLU A 494 -6.92 12.02 8.70
CA GLU A 494 -7.79 11.04 9.40
C GLU A 494 -8.91 10.49 8.50
N ARG A 495 -8.58 10.17 7.24
CA ARG A 495 -9.56 9.72 6.25
C ARG A 495 -9.21 8.35 5.68
N GLU A 496 -10.18 7.45 5.69
CA GLU A 496 -10.11 6.24 4.90
C GLU A 496 -10.33 6.56 3.42
N LEU A 497 -9.46 6.03 2.55
CA LEU A 497 -9.54 6.25 1.11
C LEU A 497 -10.54 5.32 0.41
N THR A 498 -11.01 4.28 1.12
CA THR A 498 -11.82 3.18 0.58
C THR A 498 -13.14 3.01 1.34
N ILE A 499 -14.00 4.03 1.29
CA ILE A 499 -15.28 4.04 2.02
C ILE A 499 -16.35 3.26 1.24
N PRO A 500 -16.98 2.22 1.82
CA PRO A 500 -18.06 1.49 1.19
C PRO A 500 -19.20 2.39 0.70
N ALA A 501 -19.74 2.08 -0.48
CA ALA A 501 -20.76 2.83 -1.18
C ALA A 501 -20.38 4.26 -1.62
N VAL A 502 -19.14 4.70 -1.35
CA VAL A 502 -18.62 6.01 -1.78
C VAL A 502 -17.48 5.82 -2.79
N ALA A 503 -16.38 5.18 -2.35
CA ALA A 503 -15.25 4.82 -3.20
C ALA A 503 -14.61 3.54 -2.67
N GLN A 504 -14.56 2.48 -3.48
CA GLN A 504 -13.99 1.18 -3.10
C GLN A 504 -12.63 0.93 -3.75
N SER A 505 -12.28 1.72 -4.76
CA SER A 505 -11.01 1.63 -5.47
C SER A 505 -10.17 2.89 -5.22
N VAL A 506 -8.86 2.74 -5.29
CA VAL A 506 -7.90 3.87 -5.27
C VAL A 506 -7.02 3.77 -6.50
N ILE A 507 -6.83 4.86 -7.20
CA ILE A 507 -5.97 4.95 -8.37
C ILE A 507 -4.78 5.85 -8.02
N LEU A 508 -3.59 5.27 -8.05
CA LEU A 508 -2.33 6.00 -7.91
C LEU A 508 -1.81 6.28 -9.32
N THR A 509 -1.65 7.53 -9.69
CA THR A 509 -1.17 7.91 -11.03
C THR A 509 -0.46 9.26 -11.00
N ARG A 510 -0.02 9.72 -12.17
CA ARG A 510 0.59 11.02 -12.37
C ARG A 510 0.17 11.64 -13.70
N LEU A 511 0.35 12.93 -13.83
CA LEU A 511 0.14 13.63 -15.10
C LEU A 511 1.29 13.34 -16.08
N GLY A 512 0.98 12.98 -17.31
CA GLY A 512 1.97 12.78 -18.37
C GLY A 512 2.81 14.03 -18.63
N GLY A 513 4.11 13.90 -18.87
CA GLY A 513 5.03 15.00 -19.17
C GLY A 513 5.50 15.02 -20.62
N GLY A 514 6.02 16.16 -21.09
CA GLY A 514 6.56 16.26 -22.46
C GLY A 514 7.71 15.29 -22.73
N LYS A 515 8.53 14.99 -21.70
CA LYS A 515 9.64 14.01 -21.80
C LYS A 515 9.21 12.57 -21.55
N THR A 516 8.08 12.37 -20.86
CA THR A 516 7.52 11.06 -20.51
C THR A 516 6.01 11.12 -20.71
N PRO A 517 5.54 10.98 -21.97
CA PRO A 517 4.10 10.98 -22.26
C PRO A 517 3.43 9.74 -21.65
N MET A 518 2.16 9.87 -21.25
CA MET A 518 1.35 8.73 -20.83
C MET A 518 1.01 7.86 -22.05
N PRO A 519 0.96 6.54 -21.89
CA PRO A 519 0.43 5.65 -22.91
C PRO A 519 -1.00 6.03 -23.33
N PRO A 520 -1.44 5.69 -24.55
CA PRO A 520 -2.83 5.88 -24.95
C PRO A 520 -3.79 5.18 -23.98
N GLY A 521 -4.82 5.89 -23.53
CA GLY A 521 -5.80 5.37 -22.56
C GLY A 521 -5.40 5.52 -21.08
N GLU A 522 -4.17 5.96 -20.78
CA GLU A 522 -3.68 6.14 -19.40
C GLU A 522 -3.57 7.63 -19.00
N GLN A 523 -4.24 8.54 -19.68
CA GLN A 523 -4.34 9.94 -19.27
C GLN A 523 -5.17 10.08 -17.99
N VAL A 524 -4.89 11.09 -17.19
CA VAL A 524 -5.62 11.37 -15.94
C VAL A 524 -7.12 11.43 -16.15
N ARG A 525 -7.59 12.03 -17.26
CA ARG A 525 -9.02 12.11 -17.59
C ARG A 525 -9.68 10.74 -17.80
N GLU A 526 -8.95 9.74 -18.29
CA GLU A 526 -9.50 8.38 -18.48
C GLU A 526 -9.71 7.68 -17.13
N PHE A 527 -8.79 7.87 -16.20
CA PHE A 527 -8.94 7.38 -14.83
C PHE A 527 -10.01 8.15 -14.05
N ALA A 528 -10.12 9.45 -14.27
CA ALA A 528 -11.10 10.31 -13.61
C ALA A 528 -12.56 9.90 -13.90
N ARG A 529 -12.85 9.27 -15.03
CA ARG A 529 -14.17 8.71 -15.38
C ARG A 529 -14.72 7.70 -14.36
N HIS A 530 -13.88 7.21 -13.47
CA HIS A 530 -14.32 6.32 -12.40
C HIS A 530 -15.03 7.03 -11.25
N GLY A 531 -14.76 8.30 -11.03
CA GLY A 531 -15.26 9.04 -9.89
C GLY A 531 -14.83 8.46 -8.52
N THR A 532 -13.74 7.67 -8.48
CA THR A 532 -13.22 7.04 -7.26
C THR A 532 -12.16 7.90 -6.57
N THR A 533 -11.47 7.39 -5.56
CA THR A 533 -10.34 8.12 -4.95
C THR A 533 -9.11 8.05 -5.86
N MET A 534 -8.50 9.19 -6.15
CA MET A 534 -7.25 9.27 -6.90
C MET A 534 -6.16 9.94 -6.07
N ALA A 535 -4.94 9.41 -6.16
CA ALA A 535 -3.72 10.01 -5.62
C ALA A 535 -2.79 10.37 -6.77
N LEU A 536 -2.56 11.68 -6.96
CA LEU A 536 -1.83 12.26 -8.09
C LEU A 536 -0.42 12.63 -7.63
N PHE A 537 0.54 11.79 -7.99
CA PHE A 537 1.96 12.00 -7.73
C PHE A 537 2.57 12.90 -8.81
N LEU A 538 3.65 13.62 -8.49
CA LEU A 538 4.49 14.35 -9.46
C LEU A 538 3.72 15.30 -10.41
N SER A 539 2.52 15.75 -10.04
CA SER A 539 1.58 16.45 -10.93
C SER A 539 1.37 17.93 -10.59
N ALA A 540 1.75 18.36 -9.38
CA ALA A 540 1.45 19.70 -8.86
C ALA A 540 2.06 20.85 -9.69
N ALA A 541 3.22 20.64 -10.30
CA ALA A 541 3.88 21.66 -11.15
C ALA A 541 3.04 22.05 -12.38
N ARG A 542 2.07 21.21 -12.77
CA ARG A 542 1.16 21.46 -13.88
C ARG A 542 -0.30 21.38 -13.40
N SER A 543 -0.57 22.02 -12.26
CA SER A 543 -1.86 21.97 -11.59
C SER A 543 -3.04 22.42 -12.46
N GLY A 544 -2.86 23.39 -13.37
CA GLY A 544 -3.89 23.80 -14.31
C GLY A 544 -4.31 22.67 -15.27
N GLN A 545 -3.32 21.99 -15.88
CA GLN A 545 -3.59 20.84 -16.73
C GLN A 545 -4.20 19.68 -15.91
N LEU A 546 -3.71 19.45 -14.68
CA LEU A 546 -4.26 18.43 -13.80
C LEU A 546 -5.75 18.67 -13.51
N GLN A 547 -6.11 19.91 -13.14
CA GLN A 547 -7.50 20.30 -12.89
C GLN A 547 -8.37 20.09 -14.14
N GLU A 548 -7.90 20.52 -15.30
CA GLU A 548 -8.61 20.36 -16.57
C GLU A 548 -8.85 18.87 -16.92
N GLU A 549 -7.83 18.02 -16.82
CA GLU A 549 -7.93 16.59 -17.09
C GLU A 549 -8.94 15.90 -16.13
N LEU A 550 -8.98 16.29 -14.86
CA LEU A 550 -9.92 15.75 -13.88
C LEU A 550 -11.36 16.16 -14.20
N LEU A 551 -11.59 17.44 -14.56
CA LEU A 551 -12.91 17.96 -14.97
C LEU A 551 -13.38 17.30 -16.28
N GLN A 552 -12.51 17.19 -17.29
CA GLN A 552 -12.82 16.49 -18.55
C GLN A 552 -13.12 15.00 -18.33
N GLY A 553 -12.54 14.40 -17.32
CA GLY A 553 -12.83 13.03 -16.90
C GLY A 553 -14.15 12.85 -16.16
N GLY A 554 -14.86 13.95 -15.84
CA GLY A 554 -16.21 13.91 -15.28
C GLY A 554 -16.31 14.11 -13.78
N TYR A 555 -15.23 14.47 -13.09
CA TYR A 555 -15.36 14.92 -11.69
C TYR A 555 -16.11 16.27 -11.66
N PRO A 556 -17.10 16.41 -10.77
CA PRO A 556 -17.76 17.70 -10.51
C PRO A 556 -16.78 18.77 -10.00
N ASN A 557 -17.08 20.05 -10.26
CA ASN A 557 -16.27 21.18 -9.82
C ASN A 557 -16.07 21.24 -8.29
N ASP A 558 -17.06 20.78 -7.54
CA ASP A 558 -17.08 20.73 -6.08
C ASP A 558 -16.47 19.45 -5.49
N THR A 559 -15.88 18.58 -6.34
CA THR A 559 -15.21 17.36 -5.88
C THR A 559 -14.14 17.69 -4.84
N PRO A 560 -14.15 17.06 -3.66
CA PRO A 560 -13.19 17.30 -2.61
C PRO A 560 -11.76 16.95 -3.05
N CYS A 561 -10.84 17.86 -2.73
CA CYS A 561 -9.42 17.71 -2.99
C CYS A 561 -8.61 18.00 -1.73
N VAL A 562 -7.49 17.31 -1.59
CA VAL A 562 -6.46 17.60 -0.57
C VAL A 562 -5.14 17.82 -1.27
N VAL A 563 -4.52 18.97 -1.02
CA VAL A 563 -3.15 19.28 -1.45
C VAL A 563 -2.24 19.11 -0.25
N ALA A 564 -1.36 18.13 -0.28
CA ALA A 564 -0.43 17.83 0.80
C ALA A 564 1.00 18.13 0.33
N TYR A 565 1.59 19.18 0.86
CA TYR A 565 2.96 19.59 0.62
C TYR A 565 3.84 19.10 1.75
N GLN A 566 4.97 18.48 1.42
CA GLN A 566 5.96 17.96 2.37
C GLN A 566 5.33 17.20 3.56
N VAL A 567 4.39 16.29 3.25
CA VAL A 567 3.69 15.53 4.30
C VAL A 567 4.68 14.88 5.26
N THR A 568 4.46 15.06 6.55
CA THR A 568 5.28 14.60 7.68
C THR A 568 6.66 15.28 7.83
N TRP A 569 6.98 16.26 7.01
CA TRP A 569 8.15 17.13 7.20
C TRP A 569 7.83 18.27 8.18
N PRO A 570 8.85 18.97 8.74
CA PRO A 570 8.60 20.14 9.61
C PRO A 570 7.78 21.25 8.94
N ASP A 571 7.97 21.47 7.64
CA ASP A 571 7.24 22.47 6.84
C ASP A 571 5.98 21.91 6.16
N GLU A 572 5.36 20.88 6.76
CA GLU A 572 4.13 20.27 6.26
C GLU A 572 3.01 21.28 6.10
N LEU A 573 2.33 21.23 4.94
CA LEU A 573 1.12 22.00 4.71
C LEU A 573 0.04 21.12 4.09
N ILE A 574 -1.10 20.99 4.77
CA ILE A 574 -2.28 20.26 4.30
C ILE A 574 -3.39 21.26 3.99
N ILE A 575 -3.87 21.27 2.75
CA ILE A 575 -4.93 22.18 2.31
C ILE A 575 -6.11 21.37 1.80
N HIS A 576 -7.27 21.55 2.43
CA HIS A 576 -8.54 21.04 1.94
C HIS A 576 -9.15 22.06 0.99
N THR A 577 -9.56 21.61 -0.20
CA THR A 577 -10.13 22.45 -1.23
C THR A 577 -11.11 21.65 -2.09
N VAL A 578 -11.67 22.28 -3.11
CA VAL A 578 -12.47 21.63 -4.16
C VAL A 578 -11.74 21.67 -5.49
N LEU A 579 -12.14 20.84 -6.42
CA LEU A 579 -11.47 20.67 -7.71
C LEU A 579 -11.39 22.00 -8.49
N ASP A 580 -12.43 22.82 -8.45
CA ASP A 580 -12.49 24.12 -9.13
C ASP A 580 -11.38 25.10 -8.67
N ASN A 581 -10.94 24.99 -7.41
CA ASN A 581 -9.92 25.86 -6.83
C ASN A 581 -8.52 25.21 -6.79
N LEU A 582 -8.37 23.96 -7.21
CA LEU A 582 -7.14 23.17 -7.06
C LEU A 582 -5.91 23.86 -7.63
N ALA A 583 -6.00 24.30 -8.89
CA ALA A 583 -4.88 24.92 -9.59
C ALA A 583 -4.51 26.28 -8.98
N ALA A 584 -5.51 27.07 -8.57
CA ALA A 584 -5.31 28.37 -7.95
C ALA A 584 -4.55 28.25 -6.62
N VAL A 585 -4.98 27.33 -5.74
CA VAL A 585 -4.36 27.09 -4.44
C VAL A 585 -2.89 26.65 -4.59
N ILE A 586 -2.61 25.72 -5.50
CA ILE A 586 -1.24 25.23 -5.74
C ILE A 586 -0.34 26.35 -6.28
N LYS A 587 -0.87 27.16 -7.23
CA LYS A 587 -0.12 28.25 -7.86
C LYS A 587 0.15 29.40 -6.89
N GLU A 588 -0.85 29.83 -6.14
CA GLU A 588 -0.75 30.91 -5.15
C GLU A 588 0.31 30.60 -4.09
N ARG A 589 0.31 29.37 -3.57
CA ARG A 589 1.23 28.91 -2.53
C ARG A 589 2.56 28.38 -3.08
N LYS A 590 2.74 28.31 -4.40
CA LYS A 590 3.96 27.81 -5.08
C LYS A 590 4.32 26.36 -4.72
N LEU A 591 3.32 25.49 -4.53
CA LEU A 591 3.49 24.13 -4.09
C LEU A 591 3.80 23.18 -5.27
N TRP A 592 4.92 23.37 -5.95
CA TRP A 592 5.23 22.66 -7.20
C TRP A 592 6.03 21.37 -7.01
N LYS A 593 6.74 21.23 -5.87
CA LYS A 593 7.58 20.06 -5.54
C LYS A 593 7.09 19.44 -4.24
N HIS A 594 7.39 18.17 -4.03
CA HIS A 594 7.04 17.42 -2.81
C HIS A 594 5.56 17.51 -2.44
N THR A 595 4.70 17.60 -3.46
CA THR A 595 3.26 17.76 -3.28
C THR A 595 2.52 16.56 -3.85
N LEU A 596 1.68 15.96 -3.02
CA LEU A 596 0.69 14.97 -3.40
C LEU A 596 -0.68 15.65 -3.45
N VAL A 597 -1.48 15.29 -4.46
CA VAL A 597 -2.88 15.71 -4.54
C VAL A 597 -3.78 14.49 -4.42
N LEU A 598 -4.67 14.48 -3.43
CA LEU A 598 -5.77 13.52 -3.34
C LEU A 598 -7.04 14.16 -3.90
N VAL A 599 -7.82 13.37 -4.65
CA VAL A 599 -9.09 13.80 -5.26
C VAL A 599 -10.12 12.69 -5.08
N GLY A 600 -11.34 13.03 -4.73
CA GLY A 600 -12.44 12.09 -4.74
C GLY A 600 -13.45 12.25 -3.60
N PRO A 601 -14.62 11.61 -3.72
CA PRO A 601 -15.73 11.79 -2.78
C PRO A 601 -15.41 11.26 -1.37
N ALA A 602 -14.52 10.29 -1.21
CA ALA A 602 -14.11 9.77 0.10
C ALA A 602 -13.49 10.83 1.01
N LEU A 603 -12.90 11.89 0.45
CA LEU A 603 -12.23 12.95 1.21
C LEU A 603 -13.19 13.83 2.01
N ALA A 604 -14.44 14.03 1.55
CA ALA A 604 -15.47 14.78 2.26
C ALA A 604 -16.49 13.90 2.98
N ALA A 605 -16.51 12.60 2.69
CA ALA A 605 -17.49 11.72 3.30
C ALA A 605 -17.29 11.69 4.82
N THR A 606 -18.08 12.44 5.54
CA THR A 606 -18.43 12.12 6.92
C THR A 606 -19.15 10.80 6.82
N GLY A 607 -18.54 9.71 7.28
CA GLY A 607 -19.00 8.36 7.09
C GLY A 607 -20.52 8.30 7.06
N SER A 608 -21.09 7.88 5.94
CA SER A 608 -22.54 7.92 5.76
C SER A 608 -23.14 7.09 6.88
N ARG A 609 -24.03 7.72 7.68
CA ARG A 609 -24.80 7.00 8.71
C ARG A 609 -25.32 5.74 8.07
N SER A 610 -24.83 4.60 8.54
CA SER A 610 -25.20 3.31 7.97
C SER A 610 -26.72 3.24 7.85
N HIS A 611 -27.21 2.77 6.71
CA HIS A 611 -28.65 2.55 6.48
C HIS A 611 -29.34 1.84 7.66
N LEU A 612 -28.59 1.04 8.41
CA LEU A 612 -29.01 0.32 9.63
C LEU A 612 -29.39 1.24 10.80
N TYR A 613 -28.79 2.42 10.91
CA TYR A 613 -29.08 3.42 11.97
C TYR A 613 -30.17 4.40 11.57
N HIS A 614 -30.64 4.33 10.31
CA HIS A 614 -31.73 5.19 9.89
C HIS A 614 -33.02 4.78 10.62
N PRO A 615 -33.79 5.70 11.22
CA PRO A 615 -35.03 5.37 11.96
C PRO A 615 -36.04 4.60 11.11
N GLY A 616 -35.99 4.77 9.78
CA GLY A 616 -36.82 4.06 8.81
C GLY A 616 -36.40 2.64 8.47
N HIS A 617 -35.24 2.15 8.99
CA HIS A 617 -34.78 0.80 8.71
C HIS A 617 -35.41 -0.21 9.68
N PHE A 618 -35.92 -1.32 9.09
CA PHE A 618 -36.52 -2.43 9.82
C PHE A 618 -35.56 -3.61 9.88
N HIS A 619 -35.38 -4.19 11.06
CA HIS A 619 -34.72 -5.49 11.25
C HIS A 619 -35.43 -6.29 12.37
N GLY A 620 -35.15 -7.58 12.52
CA GLY A 620 -35.87 -8.48 13.38
C GLY A 620 -36.05 -8.08 14.86
N TYR A 621 -35.23 -7.13 15.34
CA TYR A 621 -35.27 -6.60 16.72
C TYR A 621 -35.72 -5.15 16.84
N ARG A 622 -35.86 -4.41 15.73
CA ARG A 622 -36.28 -3.01 15.74
C ARG A 622 -37.33 -2.74 14.67
N LYS A 623 -38.49 -2.20 15.08
CA LYS A 623 -39.51 -1.72 14.14
C LYS A 623 -39.07 -0.36 13.58
N ALA A 624 -39.22 -0.18 12.27
CA ALA A 624 -38.94 1.09 11.62
C ALA A 624 -40.00 2.11 12.03
N GLU A 625 -39.58 3.36 12.25
CA GLU A 625 -40.49 4.48 12.41
C GLU A 625 -41.23 4.76 11.09
N PRO A 626 -42.57 4.82 11.10
CA PRO A 626 -43.35 4.88 9.85
C PRO A 626 -43.00 6.08 8.95
N GLN A 627 -42.77 7.26 9.52
CA GLN A 627 -42.41 8.49 8.77
C GLN A 627 -40.99 8.37 8.17
N ALA A 628 -40.03 7.91 8.94
CA ALA A 628 -38.65 7.72 8.49
C ALA A 628 -38.53 6.62 7.43
N ARG A 629 -39.37 5.57 7.50
CA ARG A 629 -39.46 4.51 6.48
C ARG A 629 -39.99 5.05 5.13
N LYS A 630 -40.94 5.99 5.17
CA LYS A 630 -41.46 6.65 3.96
C LYS A 630 -40.37 7.49 3.31
N GLN A 631 -39.68 8.32 4.05
CA GLN A 631 -38.55 9.15 3.57
C GLN A 631 -37.41 8.31 2.99
N LEU A 632 -37.09 7.18 3.59
CA LEU A 632 -36.06 6.28 3.10
C LEU A 632 -36.44 5.70 1.72
N ARG A 633 -37.69 5.25 1.56
CA ARG A 633 -38.21 4.73 0.29
C ARG A 633 -38.29 5.77 -0.83
N GLU A 634 -38.52 7.02 -0.47
CA GLU A 634 -38.55 8.14 -1.42
C GLU A 634 -37.15 8.47 -1.91
N ARG A 635 -36.12 8.41 -1.04
CA ARG A 635 -34.72 8.60 -1.37
C ARG A 635 -34.14 7.47 -2.25
N ASP A 636 -34.57 6.23 -2.03
CA ASP A 636 -34.11 5.08 -2.82
C ASP A 636 -34.77 5.00 -4.22
N ARG A 637 -35.71 5.92 -4.53
CA ARG A 637 -36.40 6.04 -5.82
C ARG A 637 -35.96 7.27 -6.63
N SER A 638 -35.24 8.19 -6.03
CA SER A 638 -34.60 9.34 -6.68
C SER A 638 -33.11 9.03 -7.02
#